data_76cde77920e636c07e515674c45509ee
#
_entry.id   76cde77920e636c07e515674c45509ee
#
_cell.length_a   1.000
_cell.length_b   1.000
_cell.length_c   1.000
_cell.angle_alpha   90.00
_cell.angle_beta   90.00
_cell.angle_gamma   90.00
#
_symmetry.space_group_name_H-M   'P 1'
#
loop_
_entity.id
_entity.type
_entity.pdbx_description
1 polymer ?
#
loop_
_entity_poly.entity_id
_entity_poly.type
_entity_poly.pdbx_seq_one_letter_code
_entity_poly.pdbx_strand_id
1 'polypeptide(L)'
;MFIQESSVLSSTTFRYSILACSMMFGLSAQAASDVTELKALTVNASVIGESKESDVKEYAGSRTVISAEQMTKTAAKSIDDALQQVPGVKVQDETGTGVLPNVSVRGLSASRSGQAQFLMDGVPLTLAPYGHTGQSVFPATLSSLERIDVVRGGAAVQYGPNNVGGVINLVTKSIPREWESKISNRITGFEHSSNMLNNLYLRTGGWVTDDFAIQIEANTQNGESARDHSDTDIQNFQIKTDWLISDTQELQAFVQRYDADTQMPGALSPQAYKEDRTQSQRTNDTYEADATRWHLKFLQDLDWGNAGQFEVLTFGHRDTRNFVWGYNGTSGVAWSDPRFASTDIRNSPREFNVFGVEPKLSVAFGSPESVTQNLIVGMRYVNEDIDYQLRQTSISTGAVTVPRDWQMDTDAVAAYVSDEVGLMNNRLKVTPGVRFESVHMNYQDKGNNEKRSNQINEALPGLTVAYSLTDDWVSYANAQKSLRAPQISSIRGDGNKDGELSWNYEVGARYTHGRNAFNVALYRIDYKDQLEWIAGEQTFENAGKTLHQGVELSGRYGPESLPDLSLGLAYTYLDATYEEGANKGNQLIDASKHQLSWDASYNFAGYQSTVSGYYYSDAFSDASNTTEEDANGSTGKIPSYTVWNLNVSKDLYEAGKTKLSIDVAVNNVFDKEYYFRGVDTSPVGRYPALGRTYSVTGNLTF
;
A
#
# COMPACT_ATOMS: atom_id res chain seq x y z
N MET A 1 42.58 -10.73 28.22
CA MET A 1 41.69 -11.74 28.80
C MET A 1 40.55 -11.02 29.48
N PHE A 2 39.59 -10.60 28.74
CA PHE A 2 38.23 -10.24 29.17
C PHE A 2 37.35 -10.39 27.95
N ILE A 3 36.58 -11.46 27.91
CA ILE A 3 35.56 -11.77 26.95
C ILE A 3 34.36 -10.95 27.36
N GLN A 4 33.89 -10.08 26.49
CA GLN A 4 32.62 -9.37 26.63
C GLN A 4 31.59 -10.16 25.82
N GLU A 5 30.75 -10.91 26.52
CA GLU A 5 29.58 -11.55 25.95
C GLU A 5 28.58 -10.48 25.49
N SER A 6 28.35 -10.40 24.20
CA SER A 6 27.21 -9.69 23.64
C SER A 6 25.98 -10.54 23.83
N SER A 7 25.02 -10.03 24.59
CA SER A 7 23.73 -10.64 24.89
C SER A 7 22.90 -10.83 23.63
N VAL A 8 22.81 -12.06 23.16
CA VAL A 8 21.72 -12.56 22.32
C VAL A 8 20.50 -12.74 23.22
N LEU A 9 19.70 -11.71 23.37
CA LEU A 9 18.37 -11.77 23.96
C LEU A 9 17.38 -11.54 22.82
N SER A 10 16.96 -12.63 22.21
CA SER A 10 15.95 -12.49 21.23
C SER A 10 14.93 -13.61 21.21
N SER A 11 14.48 -14.01 20.24
CA SER A 11 13.47 -14.91 19.70
C SER A 11 12.88 -16.02 20.60
N THR A 12 13.57 -16.47 21.63
CA THR A 12 13.10 -17.60 22.46
C THR A 12 12.06 -17.21 23.51
N THR A 13 12.03 -15.97 23.99
CA THR A 13 11.11 -15.54 25.05
C THR A 13 9.69 -15.28 24.55
N PHE A 14 9.54 -14.92 23.28
CA PHE A 14 8.22 -14.65 22.68
C PHE A 14 7.48 -15.95 22.27
N ARG A 15 8.22 -17.03 21.97
CA ARG A 15 7.62 -18.33 21.61
C ARG A 15 6.79 -18.97 22.73
N TYR A 16 7.05 -18.63 23.98
CA TYR A 16 6.32 -19.17 25.14
C TYR A 16 5.12 -18.31 25.57
N SER A 17 5.03 -17.05 25.11
CA SER A 17 3.93 -16.14 25.47
C SER A 17 2.63 -16.43 24.74
N ILE A 18 2.68 -17.03 23.56
CA ILE A 18 1.49 -17.37 22.76
C ILE A 18 0.72 -18.56 23.37
N LEU A 19 1.41 -19.47 24.05
CA LEU A 19 0.77 -20.62 24.71
C LEU A 19 0.04 -20.24 26.02
N ALA A 20 0.38 -19.12 26.64
CA ALA A 20 -0.22 -18.67 27.90
C ALA A 20 -1.56 -17.93 27.72
N CYS A 21 -1.83 -17.38 26.55
CA CYS A 21 -3.10 -16.68 26.24
C CYS A 21 -4.29 -17.62 25.99
N SER A 22 -4.05 -18.91 25.73
CA SER A 22 -5.11 -19.87 25.44
C SER A 22 -5.84 -20.42 26.67
N MET A 23 -5.49 -20.04 27.89
CA MET A 23 -6.10 -20.58 29.12
C MET A 23 -6.98 -19.61 29.94
N MET A 24 -7.27 -18.41 29.47
CA MET A 24 -8.07 -17.43 30.26
C MET A 24 -9.46 -17.08 29.72
N PHE A 25 -10.03 -17.81 28.79
CA PHE A 25 -11.33 -17.44 28.25
C PHE A 25 -12.46 -18.41 28.60
N GLY A 26 -12.96 -18.22 29.81
CA GLY A 26 -14.19 -18.82 30.30
C GLY A 26 -15.06 -17.78 31.02
N LEU A 27 -15.30 -16.62 30.43
CA LEU A 27 -16.28 -15.65 30.90
C LEU A 27 -17.42 -15.57 29.89
N SER A 28 -18.55 -16.17 30.24
CA SER A 28 -19.81 -16.01 29.51
C SER A 28 -20.29 -14.57 29.69
N ALA A 29 -20.16 -13.76 28.64
CA ALA A 29 -20.78 -12.44 28.57
C ALA A 29 -22.30 -12.59 28.37
N GLN A 30 -23.08 -11.99 29.24
CA GLN A 30 -24.53 -11.90 29.16
C GLN A 30 -24.83 -10.77 28.14
N ALA A 31 -25.70 -11.05 27.17
CA ALA A 31 -26.03 -10.10 26.11
C ALA A 31 -26.59 -8.80 26.67
N ALA A 32 -25.98 -7.70 26.30
CA ALA A 32 -26.46 -6.34 26.52
C ALA A 32 -27.45 -5.95 25.42
N SER A 33 -28.55 -5.37 25.80
CA SER A 33 -29.59 -4.86 24.91
C SER A 33 -29.45 -3.33 24.77
N ASP A 34 -29.56 -2.85 23.52
CA ASP A 34 -29.66 -1.43 23.13
C ASP A 34 -28.43 -0.56 23.43
N VAL A 35 -27.34 -0.78 22.71
CA VAL A 35 -26.26 0.20 22.62
C VAL A 35 -26.67 1.28 21.63
N THR A 36 -26.72 2.53 22.09
CA THR A 36 -26.96 3.72 21.26
C THR A 36 -25.71 3.90 20.38
N GLU A 37 -25.79 3.55 19.11
CA GLU A 37 -24.73 3.98 18.15
C GLU A 37 -24.71 5.50 18.15
N LEU A 38 -23.51 6.11 18.18
CA LEU A 38 -23.36 7.52 17.83
C LEU A 38 -24.07 7.72 16.48
N LYS A 39 -24.91 8.75 16.37
CA LYS A 39 -25.54 9.07 15.10
C LYS A 39 -24.44 9.17 14.07
N ALA A 40 -24.40 8.19 13.14
CA ALA A 40 -23.45 8.27 12.04
C ALA A 40 -23.64 9.64 11.39
N LEU A 41 -22.62 10.49 11.49
CA LEU A 41 -22.56 11.68 10.67
C LEU A 41 -22.80 11.20 9.25
N THR A 42 -23.58 11.93 8.46
CA THR A 42 -23.78 11.59 7.05
C THR A 42 -22.38 11.47 6.44
N VAL A 43 -21.90 10.23 6.32
CA VAL A 43 -20.50 9.95 5.95
C VAL A 43 -20.27 10.63 4.61
N ASN A 44 -19.35 11.58 4.61
CA ASN A 44 -19.01 12.26 3.38
C ASN A 44 -18.33 11.24 2.46
N ALA A 45 -18.97 10.87 1.35
CA ALA A 45 -18.44 9.91 0.37
C ALA A 45 -17.05 10.29 -0.16
N SER A 46 -16.61 11.52 0.11
CA SER A 46 -15.27 12.01 -0.23
C SER A 46 -14.18 11.55 0.75
N VAL A 47 -14.52 11.04 1.94
CA VAL A 47 -13.52 10.65 2.95
C VAL A 47 -13.21 9.15 2.83
N ILE A 48 -11.94 8.84 2.51
CA ILE A 48 -11.44 7.46 2.44
C ILE A 48 -11.34 6.87 3.84
N GLY A 49 -11.79 5.62 4.00
CA GLY A 49 -11.67 4.87 5.26
C GLY A 49 -12.91 4.95 6.15
N GLU A 50 -13.66 6.03 6.10
CA GLU A 50 -14.92 6.18 6.82
C GLU A 50 -16.12 5.72 6.00
N SER A 51 -15.97 5.66 4.66
CA SER A 51 -17.04 5.32 3.73
C SER A 51 -17.17 3.82 3.49
N LYS A 52 -18.42 3.38 3.29
CA LYS A 52 -18.76 2.01 2.90
C LYS A 52 -18.63 1.83 1.37
N GLU A 53 -18.64 0.59 0.90
CA GLU A 53 -18.62 0.29 -0.55
C GLU A 53 -19.77 1.00 -1.30
N SER A 54 -20.93 1.17 -0.65
CA SER A 54 -22.08 1.93 -1.19
C SER A 54 -21.75 3.38 -1.54
N ASP A 55 -20.80 3.99 -0.83
CA ASP A 55 -20.50 5.42 -0.95
C ASP A 55 -19.61 5.71 -2.16
N VAL A 56 -19.01 4.67 -2.77
CA VAL A 56 -18.28 4.79 -4.05
C VAL A 56 -19.16 5.37 -5.16
N LYS A 57 -20.47 5.12 -5.09
CA LYS A 57 -21.45 5.64 -6.08
C LYS A 57 -21.40 7.17 -6.20
N GLU A 58 -21.30 7.87 -5.06
CA GLU A 58 -21.37 9.32 -5.03
C GLU A 58 -19.99 10.02 -5.10
N TYR A 59 -18.91 9.24 -5.08
CA TYR A 59 -17.55 9.80 -5.11
C TYR A 59 -17.25 10.46 -6.47
N ALA A 60 -16.77 11.70 -6.47
CA ALA A 60 -16.45 12.46 -7.68
C ALA A 60 -15.02 12.20 -8.21
N GLY A 61 -14.74 10.97 -8.58
CA GLY A 61 -13.42 10.54 -9.06
C GLY A 61 -13.32 9.02 -9.24
N SER A 62 -12.16 8.56 -9.70
CA SER A 62 -11.85 7.13 -9.81
C SER A 62 -11.55 6.52 -8.45
N ARG A 63 -12.48 5.72 -7.93
CA ARG A 63 -12.35 5.00 -6.68
C ARG A 63 -12.69 3.53 -6.85
N THR A 64 -11.90 2.66 -6.22
CA THR A 64 -12.12 1.21 -6.22
C THR A 64 -12.00 0.70 -4.79
N VAL A 65 -13.00 -0.06 -4.33
CA VAL A 65 -12.96 -0.76 -3.04
C VAL A 65 -12.84 -2.26 -3.30
N ILE A 66 -11.85 -2.90 -2.67
CA ILE A 66 -11.63 -4.35 -2.73
C ILE A 66 -11.94 -4.90 -1.35
N SER A 67 -13.05 -5.62 -1.21
CA SER A 67 -13.45 -6.22 0.06
C SER A 67 -12.64 -7.47 0.41
N ALA A 68 -12.63 -7.88 1.69
CA ALA A 68 -12.01 -9.14 2.14
C ALA A 68 -12.57 -10.36 1.38
N GLU A 69 -13.86 -10.35 1.06
CA GLU A 69 -14.48 -11.39 0.26
C GLU A 69 -13.89 -11.44 -1.16
N GLN A 70 -13.72 -10.27 -1.81
CA GLN A 70 -13.13 -10.20 -3.14
C GLN A 70 -11.67 -10.65 -3.13
N MET A 71 -10.88 -10.27 -2.11
CA MET A 71 -9.50 -10.73 -1.94
C MET A 71 -9.41 -12.26 -1.82
N THR A 72 -10.32 -12.87 -1.06
CA THR A 72 -10.41 -14.32 -0.94
C THR A 72 -10.82 -14.97 -2.27
N LYS A 73 -11.87 -14.48 -2.94
CA LYS A 73 -12.37 -15.00 -4.22
C LYS A 73 -11.29 -15.05 -5.31
N THR A 74 -10.47 -14.03 -5.39
CA THR A 74 -9.40 -13.95 -6.40
C THR A 74 -8.09 -14.63 -5.99
N ALA A 75 -8.09 -15.32 -4.85
CA ALA A 75 -6.94 -16.03 -4.29
C ALA A 75 -5.72 -15.12 -4.05
N ALA A 76 -5.96 -13.87 -3.64
CA ALA A 76 -4.88 -12.96 -3.30
C ALA A 76 -4.05 -13.52 -2.13
N LYS A 77 -2.72 -13.57 -2.30
CA LYS A 77 -1.78 -14.05 -1.28
C LYS A 77 -1.19 -12.90 -0.47
N SER A 78 -1.10 -11.73 -1.08
CA SER A 78 -0.55 -10.51 -0.53
C SER A 78 -1.45 -9.31 -0.86
N ILE A 79 -1.17 -8.17 -0.27
CA ILE A 79 -1.83 -6.89 -0.59
C ILE A 79 -1.54 -6.52 -2.05
N ASP A 80 -0.34 -6.80 -2.52
CA ASP A 80 0.09 -6.60 -3.90
C ASP A 80 -0.81 -7.37 -4.88
N ASP A 81 -1.04 -8.66 -4.63
CA ASP A 81 -1.92 -9.49 -5.47
C ASP A 81 -3.34 -8.91 -5.52
N ALA A 82 -3.86 -8.43 -4.39
CA ALA A 82 -5.19 -7.80 -4.35
C ALA A 82 -5.26 -6.53 -5.19
N LEU A 83 -4.20 -5.71 -5.20
CA LEU A 83 -4.15 -4.46 -5.95
C LEU A 83 -4.10 -4.64 -7.47
N GLN A 84 -3.71 -5.81 -7.99
CA GLN A 84 -3.73 -6.11 -9.43
C GLN A 84 -5.13 -6.05 -10.06
N GLN A 85 -6.19 -6.07 -9.24
CA GLN A 85 -7.57 -5.92 -9.72
C GLN A 85 -7.97 -4.46 -9.98
N VAL A 86 -7.16 -3.50 -9.56
CA VAL A 86 -7.45 -2.07 -9.68
C VAL A 86 -7.01 -1.56 -11.04
N PRO A 87 -7.88 -0.86 -11.82
CA PRO A 87 -7.46 -0.26 -13.08
C PRO A 87 -6.28 0.70 -12.88
N GLY A 88 -5.31 0.67 -13.80
CA GLY A 88 -4.14 1.54 -13.77
C GLY A 88 -3.11 1.22 -12.69
N VAL A 89 -3.29 0.13 -11.95
CA VAL A 89 -2.32 -0.34 -10.95
C VAL A 89 -1.49 -1.51 -11.52
N LYS A 90 -0.19 -1.43 -11.38
CA LYS A 90 0.76 -2.50 -11.71
C LYS A 90 1.62 -2.80 -10.48
N VAL A 91 1.82 -4.09 -10.22
CA VAL A 91 2.54 -4.58 -9.05
C VAL A 91 3.76 -5.39 -9.46
N GLN A 92 4.85 -5.25 -8.71
CA GLN A 92 6.08 -6.02 -8.86
C GLN A 92 6.46 -6.63 -7.50
N ASP A 93 6.28 -7.93 -7.33
CA ASP A 93 6.71 -8.64 -6.12
C ASP A 93 8.16 -9.10 -6.28
N GLU A 94 9.07 -8.59 -5.44
CA GLU A 94 10.49 -8.90 -5.50
C GLU A 94 10.91 -10.09 -4.63
N THR A 95 10.10 -10.48 -3.68
CA THR A 95 10.43 -11.55 -2.73
C THR A 95 9.61 -12.81 -2.93
N GLY A 96 8.46 -12.69 -3.55
CA GLY A 96 7.45 -13.76 -3.64
C GLY A 96 6.67 -13.95 -2.34
N THR A 97 6.84 -13.06 -1.37
CA THR A 97 6.23 -13.12 -0.03
C THR A 97 5.35 -11.91 0.30
N GLY A 98 5.39 -10.87 -0.54
CA GLY A 98 4.63 -9.62 -0.36
C GLY A 98 5.14 -8.72 0.76
N VAL A 99 6.37 -8.93 1.26
CA VAL A 99 6.94 -8.16 2.37
C VAL A 99 7.30 -6.73 1.99
N LEU A 100 7.65 -6.51 0.72
CA LEU A 100 8.07 -5.21 0.19
C LEU A 100 7.29 -4.87 -1.09
N PRO A 101 6.21 -4.10 -1.00
CA PRO A 101 5.38 -3.78 -2.16
C PRO A 101 6.07 -2.79 -3.10
N ASN A 102 5.98 -3.07 -4.41
CA ASN A 102 6.36 -2.15 -5.47
C ASN A 102 5.13 -1.92 -6.36
N VAL A 103 4.40 -0.86 -6.07
CA VAL A 103 3.10 -0.55 -6.68
C VAL A 103 3.23 0.72 -7.52
N SER A 104 2.95 0.60 -8.81
CA SER A 104 2.80 1.69 -9.75
C SER A 104 1.33 2.02 -9.96
N VAL A 105 0.99 3.31 -9.99
CA VAL A 105 -0.34 3.79 -10.33
C VAL A 105 -0.23 4.70 -11.55
N ARG A 106 -1.00 4.42 -12.61
CA ARG A 106 -1.04 5.21 -13.85
C ARG A 106 0.36 5.45 -14.47
N GLY A 107 1.23 4.43 -14.43
CA GLY A 107 2.58 4.46 -15.03
C GLY A 107 3.61 5.28 -14.27
N LEU A 108 3.33 5.68 -13.05
CA LEU A 108 4.32 6.24 -12.12
C LEU A 108 5.32 5.16 -11.67
N SER A 109 6.47 5.56 -11.16
CA SER A 109 7.50 4.60 -10.72
C SER A 109 6.96 3.64 -9.66
N ALA A 110 7.19 2.35 -9.85
CA ALA A 110 6.84 1.31 -8.89
C ALA A 110 7.81 1.23 -7.70
N SER A 111 9.02 1.79 -7.84
CA SER A 111 10.09 1.66 -6.82
C SER A 111 9.60 2.02 -5.43
N ARG A 112 9.54 1.01 -4.54
CA ARG A 112 9.04 1.13 -3.16
C ARG A 112 7.69 1.85 -3.04
N SER A 113 6.88 1.86 -4.09
CA SER A 113 5.56 2.53 -4.10
C SER A 113 5.60 4.02 -3.73
N GLY A 114 6.74 4.68 -3.93
CA GLY A 114 7.03 6.01 -3.36
C GLY A 114 6.25 7.18 -3.98
N GLN A 115 5.43 6.95 -5.01
CA GLN A 115 4.60 7.96 -5.67
C GLN A 115 3.08 7.74 -5.45
N ALA A 116 2.71 6.74 -4.64
CA ALA A 116 1.37 6.55 -4.12
C ALA A 116 1.39 6.69 -2.59
N GLN A 117 0.38 7.34 -2.04
CA GLN A 117 0.24 7.47 -0.60
C GLN A 117 -0.43 6.22 -0.03
N PHE A 118 0.24 5.52 0.89
CA PHE A 118 -0.35 4.44 1.64
C PHE A 118 -0.80 4.92 3.02
N LEU A 119 -2.02 4.55 3.37
CA LEU A 119 -2.62 4.78 4.68
C LEU A 119 -3.04 3.44 5.29
N MET A 120 -3.11 3.38 6.61
CA MET A 120 -3.81 2.32 7.35
C MET A 120 -4.79 2.98 8.33
N ASP A 121 -6.08 2.68 8.15
CA ASP A 121 -7.18 3.33 8.89
C ASP A 121 -7.11 4.88 8.82
N GLY A 122 -6.68 5.43 7.67
CA GLY A 122 -6.51 6.87 7.46
C GLY A 122 -5.19 7.47 7.96
N VAL A 123 -4.37 6.71 8.67
CA VAL A 123 -3.07 7.14 9.20
C VAL A 123 -1.95 6.84 8.19
N PRO A 124 -1.00 7.75 7.92
CA PRO A 124 0.12 7.49 7.02
C PRO A 124 0.90 6.22 7.39
N LEU A 125 1.00 5.29 6.42
CA LEU A 125 1.76 4.06 6.57
C LEU A 125 3.23 4.24 6.17
N THR A 126 3.54 5.27 5.38
CA THR A 126 4.88 5.62 4.94
C THR A 126 5.81 5.85 6.13
N LEU A 127 7.09 5.47 5.96
CA LEU A 127 8.13 5.60 6.98
C LEU A 127 8.35 7.03 7.45
N ALA A 128 8.37 7.98 6.51
CA ALA A 128 8.39 9.41 6.76
C ALA A 128 7.60 10.09 5.63
N PRO A 129 6.38 10.58 5.92
CA PRO A 129 5.48 11.14 4.90
C PRO A 129 6.08 12.21 4.00
N TYR A 130 7.11 12.92 4.46
CA TYR A 130 7.82 13.96 3.70
C TYR A 130 9.22 13.52 3.30
N GLY A 131 10.04 13.06 4.24
CA GLY A 131 11.46 12.79 4.02
C GLY A 131 11.77 11.45 3.35
N HIS A 132 10.93 10.44 3.51
CA HIS A 132 11.13 9.09 2.93
C HIS A 132 9.80 8.41 2.60
N THR A 133 9.30 8.65 1.39
CA THR A 133 7.98 8.17 0.96
C THR A 133 7.95 6.72 0.50
N GLY A 134 9.12 6.11 0.26
CA GLY A 134 9.21 4.71 -0.19
C GLY A 134 8.81 3.71 0.91
N GLN A 135 8.01 2.70 0.54
CA GLN A 135 7.56 1.62 1.43
C GLN A 135 8.70 0.60 1.64
N SER A 136 9.71 0.96 2.42
CA SER A 136 10.80 0.04 2.79
C SER A 136 10.66 -0.58 4.19
N VAL A 137 9.58 -0.32 4.90
CA VAL A 137 8.92 -1.14 5.92
C VAL A 137 7.43 -1.11 5.58
N PHE A 138 6.78 -2.26 5.54
CA PHE A 138 5.36 -2.35 5.18
C PHE A 138 4.62 -3.22 6.21
N PRO A 139 4.26 -2.64 7.37
CA PRO A 139 3.70 -3.38 8.48
C PRO A 139 2.20 -3.64 8.30
N ALA A 140 1.81 -4.24 7.18
CA ALA A 140 0.44 -4.60 6.88
C ALA A 140 0.36 -6.04 6.37
N THR A 141 -0.65 -6.77 6.80
CA THR A 141 -0.91 -8.15 6.39
C THR A 141 -2.32 -8.27 5.81
N LEU A 142 -2.46 -9.02 4.72
CA LEU A 142 -3.75 -9.18 4.01
C LEU A 142 -4.85 -9.69 4.94
N SER A 143 -4.53 -10.59 5.86
CA SER A 143 -5.49 -11.23 6.75
C SER A 143 -6.12 -10.28 7.76
N SER A 144 -5.46 -9.17 8.11
CA SER A 144 -5.98 -8.15 9.03
C SER A 144 -6.93 -7.15 8.36
N LEU A 145 -7.01 -7.15 7.03
CA LEU A 145 -7.80 -6.17 6.30
C LEU A 145 -9.26 -6.57 6.16
N GLU A 146 -10.15 -5.59 6.33
CA GLU A 146 -11.55 -5.65 5.95
C GLU A 146 -11.72 -5.27 4.47
N ARG A 147 -10.99 -4.25 4.01
CA ARG A 147 -10.99 -3.79 2.61
C ARG A 147 -9.74 -2.99 2.28
N ILE A 148 -9.49 -2.85 1.00
CA ILE A 148 -8.52 -1.89 0.45
C ILE A 148 -9.32 -0.85 -0.34
N ASP A 149 -9.12 0.43 -0.01
CA ASP A 149 -9.81 1.55 -0.64
C ASP A 149 -8.80 2.36 -1.45
N VAL A 150 -8.98 2.40 -2.77
CA VAL A 150 -8.02 3.00 -3.70
C VAL A 150 -8.66 4.16 -4.43
N VAL A 151 -8.16 5.37 -4.20
CA VAL A 151 -8.46 6.56 -4.98
C VAL A 151 -7.29 6.81 -5.92
N ARG A 152 -7.57 6.92 -7.22
CA ARG A 152 -6.57 7.23 -8.25
C ARG A 152 -6.66 8.70 -8.65
N GLY A 153 -5.49 9.29 -8.93
CA GLY A 153 -5.39 10.72 -9.21
C GLY A 153 -5.29 11.57 -7.95
N GLY A 154 -5.34 12.88 -8.10
CA GLY A 154 -5.10 13.80 -7.02
C GLY A 154 -6.15 13.77 -5.91
N ALA A 155 -5.71 13.60 -4.67
CA ALA A 155 -6.53 13.68 -3.48
C ALA A 155 -5.84 14.54 -2.39
N ALA A 156 -5.01 15.49 -2.82
CA ALA A 156 -4.08 16.23 -1.95
C ALA A 156 -4.76 17.08 -0.88
N VAL A 157 -5.94 17.62 -1.17
CA VAL A 157 -6.62 18.52 -0.22
C VAL A 157 -6.85 17.83 1.12
N GLN A 158 -7.36 16.61 1.11
CA GLN A 158 -7.70 15.89 2.35
C GLN A 158 -6.52 15.07 2.89
N TYR A 159 -5.72 14.43 2.02
CA TYR A 159 -4.75 13.42 2.46
C TYR A 159 -3.31 13.91 2.51
N GLY A 160 -3.02 15.09 1.96
CA GLY A 160 -1.70 15.72 2.00
C GLY A 160 -0.75 15.25 0.89
N PRO A 161 0.56 15.31 1.10
CA PRO A 161 1.55 15.07 0.05
C PRO A 161 1.66 13.58 -0.33
N ASN A 162 2.44 13.34 -1.40
CA ASN A 162 2.81 12.02 -1.95
C ASN A 162 1.67 11.22 -2.60
N ASN A 163 0.62 11.89 -3.01
CA ASN A 163 -0.53 11.27 -3.66
C ASN A 163 -0.64 11.57 -5.16
N VAL A 164 0.49 11.75 -5.84
CA VAL A 164 0.52 12.01 -7.30
C VAL A 164 -0.21 10.91 -8.07
N GLY A 165 0.05 9.64 -7.73
CA GLY A 165 -0.65 8.48 -8.28
C GLY A 165 -2.02 8.23 -7.66
N GLY A 166 -2.21 8.69 -6.43
CA GLY A 166 -3.42 8.47 -5.65
C GLY A 166 -3.15 8.00 -4.23
N VAL A 167 -4.20 7.57 -3.56
CA VAL A 167 -4.20 7.12 -2.17
C VAL A 167 -4.70 5.68 -2.08
N ILE A 168 -3.96 4.84 -1.38
CA ILE A 168 -4.31 3.45 -1.08
C ILE A 168 -4.47 3.35 0.43
N ASN A 169 -5.71 3.21 0.90
CA ASN A 169 -6.01 3.06 2.31
C ASN A 169 -6.33 1.60 2.65
N LEU A 170 -5.54 1.03 3.51
CA LEU A 170 -5.70 -0.31 4.06
C LEU A 170 -6.60 -0.21 5.29
N VAL A 171 -7.85 -0.64 5.17
CA VAL A 171 -8.82 -0.59 6.26
C VAL A 171 -8.77 -1.91 7.00
N THR A 172 -8.40 -1.86 8.28
CA THR A 172 -8.32 -3.04 9.12
C THR A 172 -9.71 -3.45 9.63
N LYS A 173 -9.88 -4.72 10.03
CA LYS A 173 -11.16 -5.25 10.50
C LYS A 173 -11.69 -4.47 11.68
N SER A 174 -12.98 -4.16 11.64
CA SER A 174 -13.71 -3.53 12.74
C SER A 174 -13.92 -4.48 13.92
N ILE A 175 -14.08 -3.93 15.14
CA ILE A 175 -14.39 -4.72 16.33
C ILE A 175 -15.85 -5.20 16.23
N PRO A 176 -16.11 -6.53 16.28
CA PRO A 176 -17.48 -7.04 16.18
C PRO A 176 -18.31 -6.69 17.40
N ARG A 177 -19.64 -6.50 17.22
CA ARG A 177 -20.56 -6.20 18.34
C ARG A 177 -20.63 -7.35 19.35
N GLU A 178 -20.76 -8.56 18.86
CA GLU A 178 -20.69 -9.75 19.70
C GLU A 178 -19.28 -10.30 19.71
N TRP A 179 -18.86 -10.89 20.82
CA TRP A 179 -17.54 -11.52 20.90
C TRP A 179 -17.38 -12.58 19.84
N GLU A 180 -16.33 -12.47 19.04
CA GLU A 180 -15.99 -13.37 17.96
C GLU A 180 -14.50 -13.73 18.02
N SER A 181 -14.18 -14.96 17.71
CA SER A 181 -12.81 -15.45 17.52
C SER A 181 -12.66 -16.06 16.13
N LYS A 182 -11.55 -15.79 15.47
CA LYS A 182 -11.22 -16.34 14.15
C LYS A 182 -9.80 -16.90 14.14
N ILE A 183 -9.65 -18.10 13.58
CA ILE A 183 -8.37 -18.72 13.25
C ILE A 183 -8.38 -18.97 11.75
N SER A 184 -7.35 -18.53 11.06
CA SER A 184 -7.13 -18.81 9.63
C SER A 184 -5.71 -19.27 9.42
N ASN A 185 -5.51 -20.38 8.74
CA ASN A 185 -4.17 -20.86 8.38
C ASN A 185 -4.12 -21.20 6.90
N ARG A 186 -3.18 -20.56 6.18
CA ARG A 186 -2.90 -20.81 4.78
C ARG A 186 -1.51 -21.41 4.62
N ILE A 187 -1.45 -22.54 3.91
CA ILE A 187 -0.21 -23.17 3.46
C ILE A 187 -0.12 -23.01 1.95
N THR A 188 1.01 -22.51 1.46
CA THR A 188 1.29 -22.31 0.03
C THR A 188 2.52 -23.12 -0.37
N GLY A 189 2.39 -23.99 -1.36
CA GLY A 189 3.47 -24.73 -2.01
C GLY A 189 3.70 -24.24 -3.44
N PHE A 190 4.84 -24.59 -4.02
CA PHE A 190 5.35 -24.10 -5.29
C PHE A 190 5.63 -25.25 -6.25
N GLU A 191 5.33 -25.07 -7.57
CA GLU A 191 5.50 -26.12 -8.59
C GLU A 191 6.97 -26.57 -8.75
N HIS A 192 7.90 -25.61 -8.70
CA HIS A 192 9.33 -25.86 -9.00
C HIS A 192 10.20 -25.91 -7.75
N SER A 193 9.61 -26.03 -6.55
CA SER A 193 10.34 -26.10 -5.30
C SER A 193 9.59 -26.95 -4.30
N SER A 194 10.31 -27.62 -3.39
CA SER A 194 9.74 -28.29 -2.24
C SER A 194 9.43 -27.32 -1.07
N ASN A 195 9.73 -26.06 -1.23
CA ASN A 195 9.54 -25.01 -0.23
C ASN A 195 8.05 -24.77 0.03
N MET A 196 7.75 -24.27 1.21
CA MET A 196 6.39 -23.91 1.62
C MET A 196 6.40 -22.63 2.45
N LEU A 197 5.35 -21.82 2.27
CA LEU A 197 5.02 -20.70 3.13
C LEU A 197 3.81 -21.04 3.96
N ASN A 198 3.87 -20.76 5.27
CA ASN A 198 2.76 -20.86 6.20
C ASN A 198 2.36 -19.49 6.70
N ASN A 199 1.08 -19.13 6.61
CA ASN A 199 0.52 -17.89 7.13
C ASN A 199 -0.61 -18.22 8.11
N LEU A 200 -0.38 -17.92 9.40
CA LEU A 200 -1.36 -18.10 10.47
C LEU A 200 -1.87 -16.75 10.92
N TYR A 201 -3.19 -16.61 10.98
CA TYR A 201 -3.88 -15.45 11.49
C TYR A 201 -4.83 -15.82 12.62
N LEU A 202 -4.78 -15.05 13.70
CA LEU A 202 -5.63 -15.17 14.87
C LEU A 202 -6.28 -13.81 15.16
N ARG A 203 -7.58 -13.78 15.40
CA ARG A 203 -8.32 -12.59 15.85
C ARG A 203 -9.29 -12.99 16.95
N THR A 204 -9.38 -12.17 17.99
CA THR A 204 -10.43 -12.30 18.99
C THR A 204 -10.81 -10.92 19.52
N GLY A 205 -12.09 -10.68 19.73
CA GLY A 205 -12.54 -9.38 20.24
C GLY A 205 -14.06 -9.22 20.18
N GLY A 206 -14.51 -8.13 20.72
CA GLY A 206 -15.92 -7.74 20.80
C GLY A 206 -16.14 -6.66 21.83
N TRP A 207 -17.41 -6.26 22.02
CA TRP A 207 -17.80 -5.35 23.08
C TRP A 207 -17.80 -6.08 24.41
N VAL A 208 -17.04 -5.58 25.38
CA VAL A 208 -16.90 -6.12 26.74
C VAL A 208 -18.00 -5.55 27.64
N THR A 209 -18.34 -4.28 27.43
CA THR A 209 -19.45 -3.55 28.05
C THR A 209 -20.21 -2.82 26.96
N ASP A 210 -21.28 -2.10 27.34
CA ASP A 210 -22.06 -1.31 26.37
C ASP A 210 -21.25 -0.15 25.75
N ASP A 211 -20.19 0.28 26.44
CA ASP A 211 -19.38 1.46 26.09
C ASP A 211 -17.92 1.14 25.77
N PHE A 212 -17.45 -0.11 25.92
CA PHE A 212 -16.04 -0.47 25.67
C PHE A 212 -15.88 -1.75 24.87
N ALA A 213 -15.12 -1.66 23.79
CA ALA A 213 -14.76 -2.77 22.90
C ALA A 213 -13.24 -2.95 22.79
N ILE A 214 -12.82 -4.19 22.61
CA ILE A 214 -11.40 -4.56 22.39
C ILE A 214 -11.27 -5.66 21.35
N GLN A 215 -10.25 -5.58 20.52
CA GLN A 215 -9.85 -6.62 19.58
C GLN A 215 -8.34 -6.82 19.63
N ILE A 216 -7.93 -8.08 19.58
CA ILE A 216 -6.52 -8.49 19.51
C ILE A 216 -6.35 -9.34 18.26
N GLU A 217 -5.30 -9.05 17.49
CA GLU A 217 -4.94 -9.79 16.29
C GLU A 217 -3.47 -10.20 16.35
N ALA A 218 -3.18 -11.38 15.83
CA ALA A 218 -1.82 -11.85 15.58
C ALA A 218 -1.75 -12.51 14.20
N ASN A 219 -0.74 -12.17 13.44
CA ASN A 219 -0.45 -12.82 12.16
C ASN A 219 1.02 -13.23 12.12
N THR A 220 1.31 -14.44 11.66
CA THR A 220 2.66 -14.89 11.38
C THR A 220 2.75 -15.46 9.98
N GLN A 221 3.83 -15.16 9.26
CA GLN A 221 4.15 -15.79 7.99
C GLN A 221 5.58 -16.28 8.06
N ASN A 222 5.80 -17.58 7.82
CA ASN A 222 7.11 -18.19 7.89
C ASN A 222 7.32 -19.26 6.81
N GLY A 223 8.58 -19.51 6.45
CA GLY A 223 9.01 -20.47 5.45
C GLY A 223 9.72 -19.84 4.25
N GLU A 224 9.86 -20.61 3.20
CA GLU A 224 10.57 -20.21 1.98
C GLU A 224 9.63 -20.10 0.78
N SER A 225 9.87 -19.12 -0.10
CA SER A 225 9.17 -19.03 -1.36
C SER A 225 9.76 -19.97 -2.43
N ALA A 226 9.39 -19.80 -3.71
CA ALA A 226 9.83 -20.68 -4.79
C ALA A 226 11.34 -20.65 -5.06
N ARG A 227 12.05 -19.60 -4.64
CA ARG A 227 13.44 -19.37 -4.98
C ARG A 227 14.38 -19.76 -3.83
N ASP A 228 15.59 -20.15 -4.17
CA ASP A 228 16.68 -20.27 -3.21
C ASP A 228 16.91 -18.94 -2.51
N HIS A 229 17.34 -18.96 -1.25
CA HIS A 229 17.60 -17.77 -0.45
C HIS A 229 16.37 -16.84 -0.34
N SER A 230 15.27 -17.39 0.11
CA SER A 230 13.96 -16.71 0.25
C SER A 230 13.27 -16.98 1.59
N ASP A 231 14.02 -17.45 2.57
CA ASP A 231 13.49 -17.68 3.93
C ASP A 231 12.89 -16.38 4.49
N THR A 232 11.74 -16.48 5.12
CA THR A 232 10.95 -15.35 5.59
C THR A 232 10.32 -15.68 6.92
N ASP A 233 10.46 -14.79 7.91
CA ASP A 233 9.73 -14.80 9.17
C ASP A 233 9.13 -13.40 9.38
N ILE A 234 7.80 -13.32 9.40
CA ILE A 234 7.04 -12.08 9.63
C ILE A 234 6.12 -12.32 10.81
N GLN A 235 6.10 -11.38 11.73
CA GLN A 235 5.21 -11.35 12.88
C GLN A 235 4.52 -9.99 12.96
N ASN A 236 3.19 -10.00 13.10
CA ASN A 236 2.39 -8.79 13.22
C ASN A 236 1.38 -8.97 14.35
N PHE A 237 1.43 -8.11 15.33
CA PHE A 237 0.52 -8.10 16.47
C PHE A 237 -0.17 -6.75 16.57
N GLN A 238 -1.50 -6.75 16.75
CA GLN A 238 -2.31 -5.53 16.80
C GLN A 238 -3.32 -5.60 17.94
N ILE A 239 -3.55 -4.46 18.57
CA ILE A 239 -4.64 -4.25 19.53
C ILE A 239 -5.43 -3.02 19.09
N LYS A 240 -6.75 -3.15 19.04
CA LYS A 240 -7.72 -2.06 18.83
C LYS A 240 -8.64 -1.95 20.01
N THR A 241 -9.03 -0.73 20.34
CA THR A 241 -10.09 -0.46 21.33
C THR A 241 -10.98 0.68 20.85
N ASP A 242 -12.28 0.56 21.13
CA ASP A 242 -13.26 1.61 20.95
C ASP A 242 -13.91 1.87 22.30
N TRP A 243 -13.91 3.12 22.74
CA TRP A 243 -14.49 3.55 24.00
C TRP A 243 -15.45 4.70 23.79
N LEU A 244 -16.74 4.44 23.99
CA LEU A 244 -17.79 5.45 24.05
C LEU A 244 -17.74 6.11 25.43
N ILE A 245 -17.04 7.26 25.53
CA ILE A 245 -16.88 8.00 26.80
C ILE A 245 -18.22 8.59 27.24
N SER A 246 -19.05 8.98 26.26
CA SER A 246 -20.42 9.47 26.43
C SER A 246 -21.19 9.30 25.12
N ASP A 247 -22.46 9.69 25.11
CA ASP A 247 -23.34 9.66 23.92
C ASP A 247 -22.81 10.55 22.75
N THR A 248 -21.82 11.41 23.01
CA THR A 248 -21.25 12.34 22.02
C THR A 248 -19.74 12.27 21.92
N GLN A 249 -19.09 11.37 22.67
CA GLN A 249 -17.63 11.28 22.72
C GLN A 249 -17.17 9.84 22.56
N GLU A 250 -16.25 9.65 21.64
CA GLU A 250 -15.62 8.35 21.38
C GLU A 250 -14.10 8.49 21.34
N LEU A 251 -13.39 7.50 21.90
CA LEU A 251 -11.95 7.36 21.78
C LEU A 251 -11.60 6.01 21.18
N GLN A 252 -10.98 6.03 20.02
CA GLN A 252 -10.42 4.86 19.38
C GLN A 252 -8.91 4.82 19.61
N ALA A 253 -8.37 3.64 19.93
CA ALA A 253 -6.94 3.46 20.07
C ALA A 253 -6.46 2.22 19.30
N PHE A 254 -5.30 2.34 18.71
CA PHE A 254 -4.62 1.28 17.97
C PHE A 254 -3.15 1.22 18.37
N VAL A 255 -2.65 0.00 18.57
CA VAL A 255 -1.22 -0.27 18.80
C VAL A 255 -0.82 -1.47 17.96
N GLN A 256 0.34 -1.38 17.33
CA GLN A 256 0.90 -2.44 16.49
C GLN A 256 2.37 -2.68 16.80
N ARG A 257 2.75 -3.95 16.81
CA ARG A 257 4.13 -4.41 16.74
C ARG A 257 4.28 -5.30 15.52
N TYR A 258 5.24 -4.97 14.65
CA TYR A 258 5.58 -5.71 13.44
C TYR A 258 7.06 -6.01 13.44
N ASP A 259 7.42 -7.22 13.01
CA ASP A 259 8.79 -7.69 12.86
C ASP A 259 8.88 -8.51 11.56
N ALA A 260 9.93 -8.30 10.77
CA ALA A 260 10.16 -9.04 9.53
C ALA A 260 11.66 -9.31 9.35
N ASP A 261 12.00 -10.56 9.11
CA ASP A 261 13.31 -11.02 8.68
C ASP A 261 13.13 -11.84 7.40
N THR A 262 13.83 -11.47 6.32
CA THR A 262 13.71 -12.16 5.05
C THR A 262 15.01 -12.15 4.26
N GLN A 263 15.29 -13.28 3.63
CA GLN A 263 16.34 -13.39 2.64
C GLN A 263 15.84 -12.80 1.30
N MET A 264 16.76 -12.20 0.56
CA MET A 264 16.47 -11.49 -0.69
C MET A 264 17.13 -12.23 -1.87
N PRO A 265 16.39 -13.04 -2.63
CA PRO A 265 16.99 -13.83 -3.72
C PRO A 265 17.57 -12.98 -4.87
N GLY A 266 17.11 -11.75 -5.02
CA GLY A 266 17.59 -10.78 -6.00
C GLY A 266 17.29 -11.14 -7.45
N ALA A 267 17.76 -10.31 -8.38
CA ALA A 267 17.62 -10.55 -9.82
C ALA A 267 18.66 -11.56 -10.33
N LEU A 268 18.38 -12.15 -11.49
CA LEU A 268 19.25 -13.07 -12.23
C LEU A 268 19.72 -12.42 -13.53
N SER A 269 20.93 -12.73 -13.98
CA SER A 269 21.31 -12.42 -15.37
C SER A 269 20.37 -13.14 -16.36
N PRO A 270 20.22 -12.64 -17.61
CA PRO A 270 19.41 -13.33 -18.61
C PRO A 270 19.81 -14.78 -18.86
N GLN A 271 21.11 -15.11 -18.74
CA GLN A 271 21.60 -16.46 -18.84
C GLN A 271 21.19 -17.31 -17.64
N ALA A 272 21.45 -16.86 -16.42
CA ALA A 272 21.11 -17.58 -15.19
C ALA A 272 19.59 -17.83 -15.09
N TYR A 273 18.77 -16.85 -15.51
CA TYR A 273 17.31 -17.00 -15.58
C TYR A 273 16.87 -18.13 -16.51
N LYS A 274 17.57 -18.32 -17.65
CA LYS A 274 17.29 -19.41 -18.60
C LYS A 274 17.76 -20.77 -18.09
N GLU A 275 18.84 -20.80 -17.33
CA GLU A 275 19.41 -22.03 -16.76
C GLU A 275 18.53 -22.54 -15.62
N ASP A 276 18.22 -21.69 -14.65
CA ASP A 276 17.33 -21.98 -13.53
C ASP A 276 16.78 -20.68 -12.94
N ARG A 277 15.49 -20.45 -13.08
CA ARG A 277 14.83 -19.25 -12.56
C ARG A 277 14.61 -19.28 -11.03
N THR A 278 14.77 -20.43 -10.39
CA THR A 278 14.58 -20.57 -8.94
C THR A 278 15.86 -20.31 -8.15
N GLN A 279 17.02 -20.35 -8.79
CA GLN A 279 18.30 -20.07 -8.13
C GLN A 279 18.39 -18.64 -7.59
N SER A 280 19.29 -18.45 -6.62
CA SER A 280 19.74 -17.12 -6.16
C SER A 280 21.23 -16.97 -6.41
N GLN A 281 21.63 -15.80 -6.94
CA GLN A 281 23.02 -15.37 -7.05
C GLN A 281 23.38 -14.31 -5.98
N ARG A 282 22.49 -14.09 -5.01
CA ARG A 282 22.53 -13.01 -4.00
C ARG A 282 22.51 -13.54 -2.57
N THR A 283 23.30 -14.57 -2.30
CA THR A 283 23.28 -15.30 -1.01
C THR A 283 23.68 -14.48 0.23
N ASN A 284 24.13 -13.23 0.05
CA ASN A 284 24.43 -12.31 1.14
C ASN A 284 23.30 -11.32 1.41
N ASP A 285 22.29 -11.28 0.54
CA ASP A 285 21.29 -10.22 0.58
C ASP A 285 20.16 -10.60 1.54
N THR A 286 19.97 -9.78 2.57
CA THR A 286 18.90 -9.94 3.57
C THR A 286 18.22 -8.62 3.86
N TYR A 287 17.04 -8.70 4.44
CA TYR A 287 16.25 -7.58 4.88
C TYR A 287 15.66 -7.87 6.27
N GLU A 288 15.82 -6.91 7.17
CA GLU A 288 15.26 -6.91 8.51
C GLU A 288 14.45 -5.63 8.72
N ALA A 289 13.28 -5.74 9.33
CA ALA A 289 12.46 -4.58 9.69
C ALA A 289 11.73 -4.81 11.00
N ASP A 290 11.53 -3.74 11.72
CA ASP A 290 10.87 -3.69 13.01
C ASP A 290 10.04 -2.41 13.07
N ALA A 291 8.76 -2.50 13.45
CA ALA A 291 7.90 -1.35 13.56
C ALA A 291 7.06 -1.41 14.84
N THR A 292 7.03 -0.30 15.57
CA THR A 292 6.08 -0.06 16.65
C THR A 292 5.27 1.16 16.31
N ARG A 293 3.97 0.98 16.07
CA ARG A 293 3.06 2.03 15.61
C ARG A 293 1.87 2.16 16.55
N TRP A 294 1.35 3.37 16.68
CA TRP A 294 0.16 3.64 17.46
C TRP A 294 -0.60 4.84 16.91
N HIS A 295 -1.90 4.87 17.13
CA HIS A 295 -2.70 6.08 16.97
C HIS A 295 -3.84 6.14 17.98
N LEU A 296 -4.27 7.37 18.26
CA LEU A 296 -5.42 7.71 19.04
C LEU A 296 -6.32 8.62 18.21
N LYS A 297 -7.60 8.30 18.11
CA LYS A 297 -8.59 9.09 17.41
C LYS A 297 -9.70 9.46 18.41
N PHE A 298 -9.78 10.72 18.77
CA PHE A 298 -10.84 11.26 19.61
C PHE A 298 -11.90 11.91 18.73
N LEU A 299 -13.16 11.57 18.93
CA LEU A 299 -14.31 12.07 18.23
C LEU A 299 -15.24 12.77 19.22
N GLN A 300 -15.72 13.95 18.85
CA GLN A 300 -16.70 14.73 19.60
C GLN A 300 -17.81 15.18 18.66
N ASP A 301 -19.00 14.67 18.84
CA ASP A 301 -20.17 15.17 18.13
C ASP A 301 -20.56 16.55 18.67
N LEU A 302 -20.90 17.43 17.76
CA LEU A 302 -21.26 18.82 18.04
C LEU A 302 -22.70 19.09 17.58
N ASP A 303 -23.44 19.85 18.37
CA ASP A 303 -24.76 20.33 17.97
C ASP A 303 -24.61 21.59 17.08
N TRP A 304 -23.88 21.44 15.96
CA TRP A 304 -23.63 22.51 15.00
C TRP A 304 -24.20 22.13 13.63
N GLY A 305 -24.98 23.05 13.05
CA GLY A 305 -25.63 22.81 11.77
C GLY A 305 -26.64 21.67 11.82
N ASN A 306 -26.66 20.82 10.79
CA ASN A 306 -27.46 19.59 10.76
C ASN A 306 -26.73 18.42 11.45
N ALA A 307 -25.40 18.43 11.36
CA ALA A 307 -24.50 17.50 12.02
C ALA A 307 -23.10 18.12 12.07
N GLY A 308 -22.45 18.07 13.21
CA GLY A 308 -21.09 18.55 13.43
C GLY A 308 -20.24 17.51 14.14
N GLN A 309 -18.97 17.39 13.78
CA GLN A 309 -18.02 16.53 14.46
C GLN A 309 -16.65 17.19 14.52
N PHE A 310 -16.06 17.16 15.70
CA PHE A 310 -14.66 17.48 15.90
C PHE A 310 -13.86 16.20 16.12
N GLU A 311 -12.81 16.02 15.36
CA GLU A 311 -11.91 14.89 15.44
C GLU A 311 -10.50 15.35 15.76
N VAL A 312 -9.79 14.62 16.62
CA VAL A 312 -8.35 14.77 16.80
C VAL A 312 -7.69 13.41 16.59
N LEU A 313 -6.96 13.28 15.49
CA LEU A 313 -6.10 12.14 15.25
C LEU A 313 -4.68 12.46 15.75
N THR A 314 -4.14 11.61 16.61
CA THR A 314 -2.73 11.65 17.03
C THR A 314 -2.09 10.32 16.72
N PHE A 315 -0.94 10.32 16.10
CA PHE A 315 -0.26 9.09 15.69
C PHE A 315 1.25 9.19 15.86
N GLY A 316 1.89 8.06 15.99
CA GLY A 316 3.34 7.99 15.99
C GLY A 316 3.85 6.59 15.71
N HIS A 317 5.10 6.53 15.27
CA HIS A 317 5.78 5.27 15.10
C HIS A 317 7.29 5.40 15.27
N ARG A 318 7.89 4.28 15.64
CA ARG A 318 9.31 4.03 15.53
C ARG A 318 9.49 2.79 14.68
N ASP A 319 10.06 2.98 13.50
CA ASP A 319 10.33 1.93 12.55
C ASP A 319 11.84 1.84 12.34
N THR A 320 12.36 0.62 12.27
CA THR A 320 13.73 0.37 11.87
C THR A 320 13.77 -0.56 10.67
N ARG A 321 14.78 -0.39 9.83
CA ARG A 321 15.02 -1.34 8.75
C ARG A 321 16.50 -1.45 8.44
N ASN A 322 16.95 -2.64 8.04
CA ASN A 322 18.31 -2.90 7.60
C ASN A 322 18.30 -3.77 6.34
N PHE A 323 18.84 -3.24 5.26
CA PHE A 323 19.20 -4.05 4.09
C PHE A 323 20.67 -4.44 4.20
N VAL A 324 20.96 -5.70 3.98
CA VAL A 324 22.32 -6.23 3.86
C VAL A 324 22.50 -6.73 2.43
N TRP A 325 23.65 -6.46 1.81
CA TRP A 325 23.95 -6.95 0.46
C TRP A 325 25.44 -7.10 0.19
N GLY A 326 25.77 -8.01 -0.73
CA GLY A 326 27.12 -8.15 -1.25
C GLY A 326 27.51 -6.96 -2.14
N TYR A 327 28.75 -6.52 -2.07
CA TYR A 327 29.29 -5.39 -2.84
C TYR A 327 30.68 -5.71 -3.35
N ASN A 328 30.99 -5.36 -4.61
CA ASN A 328 32.34 -5.48 -5.17
C ASN A 328 33.01 -4.11 -5.22
N GLY A 329 33.86 -3.82 -4.23
CA GLY A 329 34.55 -2.54 -4.09
C GLY A 329 35.71 -2.31 -5.06
N THR A 330 36.19 -3.35 -5.75
CA THR A 330 37.37 -3.25 -6.63
C THR A 330 36.99 -3.00 -8.09
N SER A 331 35.84 -3.43 -8.54
CA SER A 331 35.40 -3.32 -9.93
C SER A 331 34.71 -2.00 -10.27
N GLY A 332 34.30 -1.21 -9.26
CA GLY A 332 33.47 -0.03 -9.47
C GLY A 332 32.05 -0.35 -9.98
N VAL A 333 31.71 -1.64 -10.01
CA VAL A 333 30.42 -2.11 -10.51
C VAL A 333 29.34 -1.99 -9.43
N ALA A 334 28.14 -1.68 -9.84
CA ALA A 334 27.00 -1.61 -8.96
C ALA A 334 26.87 -2.89 -8.12
N TRP A 335 26.54 -2.73 -6.84
CA TRP A 335 26.29 -3.83 -5.89
C TRP A 335 25.23 -4.84 -6.39
N SER A 336 24.38 -4.39 -7.30
CA SER A 336 23.29 -5.17 -7.90
C SER A 336 23.71 -6.10 -9.04
N ASP A 337 24.98 -6.07 -9.51
CA ASP A 337 25.41 -6.91 -10.61
C ASP A 337 25.88 -8.29 -10.10
N PRO A 338 25.10 -9.36 -10.34
CA PRO A 338 25.41 -10.69 -9.81
C PRO A 338 26.63 -11.36 -10.43
N ARG A 339 27.20 -10.79 -11.51
CA ARG A 339 28.40 -11.35 -12.18
C ARG A 339 29.68 -11.13 -11.40
N PHE A 340 29.67 -10.22 -10.42
CA PHE A 340 30.86 -9.89 -9.66
C PHE A 340 30.77 -10.46 -8.24
N ALA A 341 31.76 -11.28 -7.90
CA ALA A 341 31.88 -11.78 -6.53
C ALA A 341 32.02 -10.62 -5.54
N SER A 342 31.31 -10.70 -4.43
CA SER A 342 31.39 -9.70 -3.38
C SER A 342 32.76 -9.69 -2.74
N THR A 343 33.36 -8.51 -2.61
CA THR A 343 34.59 -8.27 -1.81
C THR A 343 34.27 -7.71 -0.44
N ASP A 344 33.10 -7.13 -0.32
CA ASP A 344 32.61 -6.46 0.88
C ASP A 344 31.14 -6.83 1.11
N ILE A 345 30.70 -6.71 2.37
CA ILE A 345 29.29 -6.73 2.75
C ILE A 345 28.91 -5.31 3.16
N ARG A 346 27.82 -4.80 2.59
CA ARG A 346 27.20 -3.55 3.00
C ARG A 346 25.94 -3.82 3.80
N ASN A 347 25.73 -3.03 4.85
CA ASN A 347 24.47 -2.96 5.57
C ASN A 347 24.05 -1.52 5.76
N SER A 348 22.73 -1.29 5.71
CA SER A 348 22.13 0.03 5.63
C SER A 348 21.04 0.22 6.68
N PRO A 349 21.41 0.18 8.00
CA PRO A 349 20.45 0.40 9.05
C PRO A 349 19.89 1.84 8.97
N ARG A 350 18.57 1.94 9.12
CA ARG A 350 17.84 3.21 9.25
C ARG A 350 16.85 3.11 10.40
N GLU A 351 16.70 4.21 11.11
CA GLU A 351 15.68 4.39 12.12
C GLU A 351 14.82 5.59 11.74
N PHE A 352 13.50 5.46 11.92
CA PHE A 352 12.51 6.49 11.64
C PHE A 352 11.66 6.69 12.89
N ASN A 353 11.65 7.90 13.42
CA ASN A 353 10.78 8.31 14.50
C ASN A 353 9.84 9.37 13.95
N VAL A 354 8.55 9.11 13.98
CA VAL A 354 7.53 10.02 13.45
C VAL A 354 6.44 10.25 14.49
N PHE A 355 6.03 11.50 14.59
CA PHE A 355 4.90 11.93 15.41
C PHE A 355 4.02 12.88 14.60
N GLY A 356 2.71 12.72 14.68
CA GLY A 356 1.77 13.61 14.02
C GLY A 356 0.51 13.87 14.84
N VAL A 357 -0.09 15.05 14.62
CA VAL A 357 -1.39 15.42 15.18
C VAL A 357 -2.21 16.14 14.12
N GLU A 358 -3.49 15.79 14.01
CA GLU A 358 -4.42 16.33 13.03
C GLU A 358 -5.78 16.59 13.66
N PRO A 359 -6.06 17.83 14.12
CA PRO A 359 -7.41 18.28 14.44
C PRO A 359 -8.19 18.55 13.15
N LYS A 360 -9.43 18.08 13.10
CA LYS A 360 -10.36 18.24 11.97
C LYS A 360 -11.76 18.57 12.49
N LEU A 361 -12.40 19.53 11.85
CA LEU A 361 -13.80 19.89 12.08
C LEU A 361 -14.59 19.61 10.81
N SER A 362 -15.69 18.88 10.94
CA SER A 362 -16.63 18.61 9.86
C SER A 362 -18.01 19.10 10.26
N VAL A 363 -18.68 19.88 9.43
CA VAL A 363 -20.02 20.42 9.73
C VAL A 363 -20.91 20.39 8.49
N ALA A 364 -22.10 19.79 8.62
CA ALA A 364 -23.11 19.76 7.60
C ALA A 364 -24.18 20.84 7.83
N PHE A 365 -24.59 21.54 6.77
CA PHE A 365 -25.59 22.61 6.82
C PHE A 365 -26.62 22.45 5.70
N GLY A 366 -27.76 23.15 5.88
CA GLY A 366 -28.76 23.34 4.83
C GLY A 366 -29.73 22.19 4.65
N SER A 367 -30.44 22.21 3.55
CA SER A 367 -31.40 21.16 3.16
C SER A 367 -31.30 20.86 1.67
N PRO A 368 -31.64 19.62 1.22
CA PRO A 368 -31.62 19.26 -0.19
C PRO A 368 -32.48 20.14 -1.09
N GLU A 369 -33.60 20.67 -0.56
CA GLU A 369 -34.53 21.53 -1.32
C GLU A 369 -33.94 22.93 -1.61
N SER A 370 -32.90 23.31 -0.86
CA SER A 370 -32.20 24.58 -1.06
C SER A 370 -30.74 24.36 -1.46
N VAL A 371 -29.85 24.39 -0.52
CA VAL A 371 -28.42 24.14 -0.67
C VAL A 371 -27.95 23.34 0.54
N THR A 372 -27.23 22.26 0.32
CA THR A 372 -26.50 21.56 1.37
C THR A 372 -25.02 21.93 1.30
N GLN A 373 -24.34 21.96 2.44
CA GLN A 373 -22.90 22.17 2.54
C GLN A 373 -22.31 21.17 3.54
N ASN A 374 -21.20 20.55 3.19
CA ASN A 374 -20.38 19.74 4.07
C ASN A 374 -18.99 20.37 4.15
N LEU A 375 -18.82 21.24 5.13
CA LEU A 375 -17.56 21.97 5.36
C LEU A 375 -16.62 21.11 6.18
N ILE A 376 -15.38 20.95 5.68
CA ILE A 376 -14.26 20.32 6.39
C ILE A 376 -13.14 21.35 6.53
N VAL A 377 -12.66 21.55 7.74
CA VAL A 377 -11.49 22.38 8.06
C VAL A 377 -10.56 21.55 8.93
N GLY A 378 -9.29 21.48 8.56
CA GLY A 378 -8.30 20.74 9.34
C GLY A 378 -6.91 21.38 9.30
N MET A 379 -6.11 20.93 10.26
CA MET A 379 -4.68 21.23 10.34
C MET A 379 -3.93 19.92 10.62
N ARG A 380 -2.69 19.81 10.13
CA ARG A 380 -1.82 18.67 10.44
C ARG A 380 -0.43 19.19 10.78
N TYR A 381 0.13 18.68 11.86
CA TYR A 381 1.55 18.79 12.17
C TYR A 381 2.20 17.41 12.12
N VAL A 382 3.35 17.30 11.49
CA VAL A 382 4.16 16.08 11.48
C VAL A 382 5.61 16.46 11.75
N ASN A 383 6.23 15.75 12.69
CA ASN A 383 7.66 15.77 12.93
C ASN A 383 8.25 14.40 12.56
N GLU A 384 9.38 14.40 11.84
CA GLU A 384 10.10 13.21 11.42
C GLU A 384 11.56 13.36 11.82
N ASP A 385 12.14 12.33 12.44
CA ASP A 385 13.57 12.18 12.70
C ASP A 385 14.06 10.87 12.06
N ILE A 386 15.12 10.95 11.27
CA ILE A 386 15.62 9.82 10.49
C ILE A 386 17.13 9.72 10.70
N ASP A 387 17.59 8.62 11.28
CA ASP A 387 18.99 8.23 11.33
C ASP A 387 19.30 7.19 10.25
N TYR A 388 20.35 7.42 9.47
CA TYR A 388 20.77 6.53 8.40
C TYR A 388 22.27 6.29 8.42
N GLN A 389 22.68 5.04 8.50
CA GLN A 389 24.07 4.63 8.29
C GLN A 389 24.19 3.67 7.10
N LEU A 390 25.28 3.78 6.37
CA LEU A 390 25.77 2.74 5.47
C LEU A 390 27.11 2.27 6.00
N ARG A 391 27.21 1.01 6.36
CA ARG A 391 28.42 0.36 6.82
C ARG A 391 28.91 -0.60 5.73
N GLN A 392 30.22 -0.64 5.52
CA GLN A 392 30.86 -1.55 4.59
C GLN A 392 31.95 -2.33 5.31
N THR A 393 31.84 -3.66 5.28
CA THR A 393 32.78 -4.58 5.92
C THR A 393 33.51 -5.38 4.85
N SER A 394 34.83 -5.28 4.80
CA SER A 394 35.65 -6.10 3.89
C SER A 394 35.59 -7.57 4.28
N ILE A 395 35.25 -8.45 3.33
CA ILE A 395 35.17 -9.90 3.56
C ILE A 395 36.55 -10.48 3.92
N SER A 396 37.60 -9.98 3.26
CA SER A 396 38.96 -10.52 3.42
C SER A 396 39.67 -10.09 4.71
N THR A 397 39.39 -8.87 5.18
CA THR A 397 40.12 -8.27 6.32
C THR A 397 39.27 -8.05 7.56
N GLY A 398 37.95 -8.06 7.45
CA GLY A 398 37.02 -7.68 8.49
C GLY A 398 37.01 -6.17 8.78
N ALA A 399 37.74 -5.36 8.02
CA ALA A 399 37.79 -3.91 8.22
C ALA A 399 36.43 -3.28 7.92
N VAL A 400 35.98 -2.41 8.83
CA VAL A 400 34.70 -1.70 8.72
C VAL A 400 34.94 -0.23 8.37
N THR A 401 34.21 0.25 7.37
CA THR A 401 34.12 1.68 7.04
C THR A 401 32.65 2.13 7.10
N VAL A 402 32.42 3.42 7.29
CA VAL A 402 31.08 4.03 7.32
C VAL A 402 30.99 5.08 6.20
N PRO A 403 30.68 4.68 4.96
CA PRO A 403 30.60 5.60 3.83
C PRO A 403 29.50 6.66 3.95
N ARG A 404 28.47 6.44 4.78
CA ARG A 404 27.37 7.37 5.03
C ARG A 404 26.96 7.30 6.49
N ASP A 405 26.81 8.47 7.13
CA ASP A 405 26.28 8.63 8.48
C ASP A 405 25.49 9.92 8.52
N TRP A 406 24.17 9.82 8.29
CA TRP A 406 23.30 10.95 8.05
C TRP A 406 22.19 11.03 9.09
N GLN A 407 21.84 12.25 9.44
CA GLN A 407 20.64 12.56 10.21
C GLN A 407 19.78 13.56 9.44
N MET A 408 18.48 13.39 9.55
CA MET A 408 17.50 14.27 8.94
C MET A 408 16.33 14.49 9.85
N ASP A 409 15.96 15.75 9.96
CA ASP A 409 14.80 16.20 10.71
C ASP A 409 13.83 16.91 9.75
N THR A 410 12.54 16.64 9.87
CA THR A 410 11.50 17.33 9.11
C THR A 410 10.41 17.81 10.05
N ASP A 411 10.06 19.09 9.94
CA ASP A 411 8.88 19.68 10.54
C ASP A 411 7.93 20.12 9.43
N ALA A 412 6.71 19.60 9.42
CA ALA A 412 5.71 19.91 8.44
C ALA A 412 4.41 20.38 9.08
N VAL A 413 3.89 21.50 8.60
CA VAL A 413 2.59 22.04 9.01
C VAL A 413 1.72 22.18 7.78
N ALA A 414 0.49 21.68 7.86
CA ALA A 414 -0.51 21.86 6.83
C ALA A 414 -1.80 22.43 7.41
N ALA A 415 -2.51 23.23 6.60
CA ALA A 415 -3.86 23.68 6.88
C ALA A 415 -4.72 23.47 5.63
N TYR A 416 -5.94 22.98 5.79
CA TYR A 416 -6.81 22.70 4.65
C TYR A 416 -8.26 23.02 4.93
N VAL A 417 -8.97 23.34 3.85
CA VAL A 417 -10.41 23.53 3.85
C VAL A 417 -11.00 22.98 2.57
N SER A 418 -12.14 22.31 2.68
CA SER A 418 -12.98 21.91 1.55
C SER A 418 -14.45 22.03 1.93
N ASP A 419 -15.31 22.34 0.96
CA ASP A 419 -16.75 22.44 1.16
C ASP A 419 -17.49 21.75 0.01
N GLU A 420 -18.17 20.64 0.30
CA GLU A 420 -19.05 19.99 -0.68
C GLU A 420 -20.40 20.71 -0.69
N VAL A 421 -20.64 21.50 -1.73
CA VAL A 421 -21.87 22.25 -1.94
C VAL A 421 -22.83 21.42 -2.81
N GLY A 422 -23.93 20.99 -2.24
CA GLY A 422 -25.01 20.28 -2.94
C GLY A 422 -26.10 21.24 -3.42
N LEU A 423 -26.39 21.16 -4.70
CA LEU A 423 -27.37 21.98 -5.41
C LEU A 423 -28.38 21.08 -6.14
N MET A 424 -29.54 21.65 -6.53
CA MET A 424 -30.56 20.92 -7.34
C MET A 424 -31.02 19.62 -6.67
N ASN A 425 -31.37 19.68 -5.38
CA ASN A 425 -31.70 18.53 -4.53
C ASN A 425 -30.52 17.51 -4.47
N ASN A 426 -29.30 18.00 -4.27
CA ASN A 426 -28.05 17.24 -4.25
C ASN A 426 -27.70 16.50 -5.56
N ARG A 427 -28.39 16.79 -6.67
CA ARG A 427 -28.02 16.22 -7.98
C ARG A 427 -26.73 16.80 -8.53
N LEU A 428 -26.41 18.05 -8.18
CA LEU A 428 -25.12 18.67 -8.51
C LEU A 428 -24.34 18.91 -7.22
N LYS A 429 -23.18 18.31 -7.10
CA LYS A 429 -22.24 18.50 -6.00
C LYS A 429 -20.98 19.18 -6.55
N VAL A 430 -20.56 20.27 -5.92
CA VAL A 430 -19.34 21.01 -6.27
C VAL A 430 -18.49 21.13 -5.02
N THR A 431 -17.26 20.61 -5.06
CA THR A 431 -16.35 20.60 -3.91
C THR A 431 -15.07 21.34 -4.22
N PRO A 432 -15.01 22.67 -4.03
CA PRO A 432 -13.76 23.39 -3.98
C PRO A 432 -13.00 23.06 -2.69
N GLY A 433 -11.67 23.03 -2.78
CA GLY A 433 -10.82 22.86 -1.64
C GLY A 433 -9.42 23.40 -1.88
N VAL A 434 -8.71 23.68 -0.82
CA VAL A 434 -7.28 24.05 -0.86
C VAL A 434 -6.57 23.54 0.39
N ARG A 435 -5.34 23.09 0.20
CA ARG A 435 -4.40 22.73 1.25
C ARG A 435 -3.14 23.56 1.10
N PHE A 436 -2.64 24.07 2.20
CA PHE A 436 -1.34 24.75 2.29
C PHE A 436 -0.39 23.82 3.04
N GLU A 437 0.78 23.60 2.45
CA GLU A 437 1.88 22.83 3.04
C GLU A 437 3.06 23.73 3.29
N SER A 438 3.64 23.67 4.49
CA SER A 438 4.92 24.31 4.85
C SER A 438 5.79 23.23 5.47
N VAL A 439 6.88 22.89 4.78
CA VAL A 439 7.78 21.78 5.14
C VAL A 439 9.17 22.34 5.33
N HIS A 440 9.75 22.15 6.50
CA HIS A 440 11.13 22.50 6.82
C HIS A 440 11.93 21.22 7.05
N MET A 441 13.00 21.04 6.27
CA MET A 441 13.83 19.84 6.29
C MET A 441 15.28 20.22 6.60
N ASN A 442 15.91 19.51 7.53
CA ASN A 442 17.31 19.63 7.87
C ASN A 442 18.04 18.33 7.56
N TYR A 443 19.23 18.43 7.01
CA TYR A 443 20.12 17.34 6.72
C TYR A 443 21.48 17.58 7.35
N GLN A 444 22.04 16.55 7.99
CA GLN A 444 23.41 16.56 8.52
C GLN A 444 24.12 15.29 8.09
N ASP A 445 25.28 15.43 7.45
CA ASP A 445 26.25 14.34 7.29
C ASP A 445 27.22 14.38 8.51
N LYS A 446 27.09 13.39 9.39
CA LYS A 446 27.92 13.28 10.61
C LYS A 446 29.37 12.94 10.29
N GLY A 447 29.64 12.31 9.13
CA GLY A 447 30.98 11.92 8.68
C GLY A 447 31.87 13.11 8.31
N ASN A 448 31.33 14.13 7.66
CA ASN A 448 32.06 15.35 7.25
C ASN A 448 31.55 16.62 7.90
N ASN A 449 30.54 16.51 8.79
CA ASN A 449 29.89 17.62 9.50
C ASN A 449 29.20 18.63 8.56
N GLU A 450 28.81 18.21 7.37
CA GLU A 450 28.05 19.04 6.44
C GLU A 450 26.60 19.17 6.91
N LYS A 451 26.04 20.40 6.83
CA LYS A 451 24.65 20.68 7.18
C LYS A 451 23.97 21.40 6.05
N ARG A 452 22.74 21.05 5.79
CA ARG A 452 21.87 21.70 4.79
C ARG A 452 20.46 21.80 5.33
N SER A 453 19.71 22.78 4.83
CA SER A 453 18.29 22.92 5.09
C SER A 453 17.54 23.17 3.79
N ASN A 454 16.29 22.74 3.73
CA ASN A 454 15.40 23.02 2.64
C ASN A 454 14.03 23.41 3.20
N GLN A 455 13.35 24.35 2.53
CA GLN A 455 12.00 24.79 2.90
C GLN A 455 11.12 24.83 1.67
N ILE A 456 9.93 24.24 1.80
CA ILE A 456 8.92 24.20 0.76
C ILE A 456 7.65 24.82 1.33
N ASN A 457 7.02 25.70 0.55
CA ASN A 457 5.73 26.28 0.85
C ASN A 457 4.87 26.15 -0.40
N GLU A 458 3.81 25.33 -0.36
CA GLU A 458 2.98 25.06 -1.51
C GLU A 458 1.49 25.16 -1.19
N ALA A 459 0.74 25.72 -2.17
CA ALA A 459 -0.70 25.69 -2.19
C ALA A 459 -1.19 24.60 -3.15
N LEU A 460 -2.02 23.71 -2.67
CA LEU A 460 -2.55 22.54 -3.38
C LEU A 460 -4.07 22.70 -3.55
N PRO A 461 -4.54 23.47 -4.55
CA PRO A 461 -5.96 23.63 -4.83
C PRO A 461 -6.53 22.36 -5.46
N GLY A 462 -7.82 22.11 -5.19
CA GLY A 462 -8.61 21.06 -5.79
C GLY A 462 -10.03 21.54 -6.06
N LEU A 463 -10.61 21.01 -7.12
CA LEU A 463 -12.02 21.21 -7.47
C LEU A 463 -12.58 19.88 -7.98
N THR A 464 -13.66 19.41 -7.38
CA THR A 464 -14.43 18.29 -7.91
C THR A 464 -15.86 18.72 -8.21
N VAL A 465 -16.45 18.13 -9.24
CA VAL A 465 -17.84 18.33 -9.61
C VAL A 465 -18.45 16.97 -9.92
N ALA A 466 -19.58 16.65 -9.30
CA ALA A 466 -20.36 15.45 -9.60
C ALA A 466 -21.79 15.85 -9.97
N TYR A 467 -22.34 15.22 -10.98
CA TYR A 467 -23.72 15.42 -11.41
C TYR A 467 -24.45 14.09 -11.56
N SER A 468 -25.48 13.88 -10.76
CA SER A 468 -26.38 12.73 -10.86
C SER A 468 -27.33 12.93 -12.03
N LEU A 469 -27.03 12.31 -13.17
CA LEU A 469 -27.88 12.32 -14.37
C LEU A 469 -29.23 11.63 -14.09
N THR A 470 -29.17 10.50 -13.41
CA THR A 470 -30.29 9.72 -12.86
C THR A 470 -29.90 9.19 -11.50
N ASP A 471 -30.77 8.43 -10.83
CA ASP A 471 -30.45 7.75 -9.56
C ASP A 471 -29.35 6.69 -9.74
N ASP A 472 -29.15 6.18 -10.96
CA ASP A 472 -28.16 5.15 -11.29
C ASP A 472 -26.88 5.69 -11.93
N TRP A 473 -26.92 6.89 -12.53
CA TRP A 473 -25.82 7.47 -13.29
C TRP A 473 -25.28 8.74 -12.64
N VAL A 474 -23.99 8.76 -12.37
CA VAL A 474 -23.24 9.93 -11.91
C VAL A 474 -22.14 10.23 -12.92
N SER A 475 -22.07 11.45 -13.42
CA SER A 475 -20.91 11.98 -14.16
C SER A 475 -20.08 12.86 -13.23
N TYR A 476 -18.77 12.89 -13.44
CA TYR A 476 -17.89 13.68 -12.58
C TYR A 476 -16.73 14.27 -13.38
N ALA A 477 -16.16 15.34 -12.80
CA ALA A 477 -14.90 15.93 -13.24
C ALA A 477 -14.11 16.39 -12.03
N ASN A 478 -12.79 16.23 -12.05
CA ASN A 478 -11.93 16.80 -11.04
C ASN A 478 -10.63 17.38 -11.62
N ALA A 479 -10.07 18.37 -10.91
CA ALA A 479 -8.77 18.94 -11.17
C ALA A 479 -8.09 19.20 -9.83
N GLN A 480 -6.92 18.63 -9.59
CA GLN A 480 -6.20 18.79 -8.32
C GLN A 480 -4.70 18.91 -8.53
N LYS A 481 -4.06 19.79 -7.75
CA LYS A 481 -2.62 19.90 -7.65
C LYS A 481 -2.11 18.99 -6.54
N SER A 482 -1.07 18.20 -6.80
CA SER A 482 -0.42 17.32 -5.82
C SER A 482 1.05 17.67 -5.67
N LEU A 483 1.60 17.39 -4.49
CA LEU A 483 2.99 17.62 -4.11
C LEU A 483 3.60 16.29 -3.67
N ARG A 484 4.84 16.03 -4.10
CA ARG A 484 5.74 15.09 -3.43
C ARG A 484 6.95 15.88 -2.93
N ALA A 485 7.22 15.80 -1.64
CA ALA A 485 8.36 16.50 -1.04
C ALA A 485 9.69 15.90 -1.54
N PRO A 486 10.77 16.68 -1.59
CA PRO A 486 12.09 16.16 -1.93
C PRO A 486 12.50 15.07 -0.95
N GLN A 487 13.02 14.00 -1.50
CA GLN A 487 13.49 12.89 -0.67
C GLN A 487 14.87 13.18 -0.09
N ILE A 488 15.23 12.56 1.02
CA ILE A 488 16.54 12.60 1.68
C ILE A 488 17.70 12.58 0.68
N SER A 489 17.65 11.65 -0.25
CA SER A 489 18.71 11.46 -1.24
C SER A 489 18.89 12.65 -2.17
N SER A 490 17.85 13.46 -2.40
CA SER A 490 17.90 14.61 -3.29
C SER A 490 18.42 15.87 -2.60
N ILE A 491 18.18 16.05 -1.30
CA ILE A 491 18.67 17.22 -0.53
C ILE A 491 20.19 17.19 -0.36
N ARG A 492 20.78 16.02 -0.38
CA ARG A 492 22.24 15.80 -0.26
C ARG A 492 23.07 16.54 -1.31
N GLY A 493 22.59 16.67 -2.54
CA GLY A 493 23.30 17.33 -3.65
C GLY A 493 23.37 18.85 -3.48
N ASP A 494 22.36 19.53 -3.91
CA ASP A 494 22.27 20.99 -3.93
C ASP A 494 21.23 21.47 -2.92
N GLY A 495 21.35 21.48 -1.72
CA GLY A 495 20.51 21.91 -0.60
C GLY A 495 19.14 22.61 -0.85
N ASN A 496 18.86 23.04 -2.05
CA ASN A 496 17.65 23.77 -2.44
C ASN A 496 16.95 22.99 -3.56
N LYS A 497 16.06 22.07 -3.20
CA LYS A 497 15.27 21.28 -4.15
C LYS A 497 13.81 21.65 -4.00
N ASP A 498 13.19 22.00 -5.11
CA ASP A 498 11.73 22.14 -5.18
C ASP A 498 11.08 20.77 -5.04
N GLY A 499 9.85 20.74 -4.53
CA GLY A 499 9.04 19.54 -4.53
C GLY A 499 8.62 19.15 -5.95
N GLU A 500 8.42 17.88 -6.16
CA GLU A 500 7.80 17.39 -7.39
C GLU A 500 6.31 17.76 -7.38
N LEU A 501 5.84 18.41 -8.44
CA LEU A 501 4.47 18.93 -8.54
C LEU A 501 3.73 18.27 -9.70
N SER A 502 2.46 17.93 -9.49
CA SER A 502 1.60 17.47 -10.57
C SER A 502 0.24 18.14 -10.56
N TRP A 503 -0.33 18.29 -11.77
CA TRP A 503 -1.74 18.55 -11.95
C TRP A 503 -2.43 17.28 -12.45
N ASN A 504 -3.46 16.86 -11.74
CA ASN A 504 -4.29 15.72 -12.07
C ASN A 504 -5.65 16.21 -12.57
N TYR A 505 -6.04 15.80 -13.78
CA TYR A 505 -7.34 16.08 -14.38
C TYR A 505 -8.03 14.78 -14.68
N GLU A 506 -9.32 14.70 -14.36
CA GLU A 506 -10.11 13.51 -14.64
C GLU A 506 -11.55 13.89 -14.97
N VAL A 507 -12.12 13.20 -15.95
CA VAL A 507 -13.56 13.22 -16.23
C VAL A 507 -14.04 11.79 -16.37
N GLY A 508 -15.24 11.50 -15.85
CA GLY A 508 -15.76 10.14 -15.90
C GLY A 508 -17.25 10.04 -15.67
N ALA A 509 -17.73 8.83 -15.76
CA ALA A 509 -19.11 8.49 -15.47
C ALA A 509 -19.20 7.12 -14.79
N ARG A 510 -20.12 7.00 -13.86
CA ARG A 510 -20.39 5.78 -13.10
C ARG A 510 -21.86 5.41 -13.19
N TYR A 511 -22.09 4.14 -13.42
CA TYR A 511 -23.40 3.50 -13.34
C TYR A 511 -23.43 2.51 -12.19
N THR A 512 -24.49 2.52 -11.38
CA THR A 512 -24.69 1.56 -10.29
C THR A 512 -26.17 1.25 -10.17
N HIS A 513 -26.56 0.00 -10.41
CA HIS A 513 -27.91 -0.48 -10.24
C HIS A 513 -27.93 -1.95 -9.80
N GLY A 514 -28.50 -2.22 -8.64
CA GLY A 514 -28.53 -3.55 -8.06
C GLY A 514 -27.10 -4.12 -7.89
N ARG A 515 -26.82 -5.25 -8.52
CA ARG A 515 -25.51 -5.93 -8.51
C ARG A 515 -24.58 -5.48 -9.65
N ASN A 516 -24.98 -4.47 -10.42
CA ASN A 516 -24.23 -4.01 -11.58
C ASN A 516 -23.60 -2.64 -11.26
N ALA A 517 -22.30 -2.55 -11.52
CA ALA A 517 -21.55 -1.32 -11.39
C ALA A 517 -20.56 -1.18 -12.54
N PHE A 518 -20.55 -0.02 -13.21
CA PHE A 518 -19.60 0.28 -14.29
C PHE A 518 -19.02 1.68 -14.09
N ASN A 519 -17.76 1.84 -14.37
CA ASN A 519 -17.09 3.13 -14.33
C ASN A 519 -16.20 3.31 -15.57
N VAL A 520 -16.24 4.51 -16.14
CA VAL A 520 -15.29 4.96 -17.16
C VAL A 520 -14.68 6.27 -16.73
N ALA A 521 -13.35 6.37 -16.86
CA ALA A 521 -12.59 7.58 -16.56
C ALA A 521 -11.59 7.88 -17.67
N LEU A 522 -11.48 9.14 -18.03
CA LEU A 522 -10.40 9.72 -18.84
C LEU A 522 -9.56 10.56 -17.89
N TYR A 523 -8.27 10.35 -17.87
CA TYR A 523 -7.38 11.05 -16.96
C TYR A 523 -6.15 11.62 -17.67
N ARG A 524 -5.58 12.68 -17.07
CA ARG A 524 -4.31 13.28 -17.46
C ARG A 524 -3.58 13.77 -16.23
N ILE A 525 -2.30 13.41 -16.11
CA ILE A 525 -1.38 13.89 -15.08
C ILE A 525 -0.24 14.63 -15.78
N ASP A 526 -0.16 15.93 -15.58
CA ASP A 526 0.98 16.74 -15.99
C ASP A 526 1.95 16.82 -14.80
N TYR A 527 3.09 16.14 -14.88
CA TYR A 527 4.04 16.01 -13.78
C TYR A 527 5.31 16.80 -14.09
N LYS A 528 5.75 17.67 -13.15
CA LYS A 528 6.95 18.47 -13.24
C LYS A 528 8.00 18.02 -12.23
N ASP A 529 9.25 18.17 -12.64
CA ASP A 529 10.42 17.92 -11.80
C ASP A 529 10.45 16.47 -11.22
N GLN A 530 9.87 15.53 -11.96
CA GLN A 530 9.86 14.13 -11.57
C GLN A 530 11.29 13.61 -11.37
N LEU A 531 11.54 13.02 -10.21
CA LEU A 531 12.81 12.37 -9.89
C LEU A 531 12.73 10.89 -10.27
N GLU A 532 13.65 10.43 -11.11
CA GLU A 532 13.83 9.04 -11.47
C GLU A 532 15.14 8.49 -10.92
N TRP A 533 15.08 7.24 -10.44
CA TRP A 533 16.28 6.53 -10.05
C TRP A 533 17.00 5.97 -11.27
N ILE A 534 18.21 6.46 -11.53
CA ILE A 534 19.05 5.95 -12.61
C ILE A 534 19.96 4.85 -12.06
N ALA A 535 19.56 3.62 -12.34
CA ALA A 535 20.19 2.43 -11.78
C ALA A 535 21.71 2.33 -12.10
N GLY A 536 22.10 2.70 -13.32
CA GLY A 536 23.52 2.67 -13.75
C GLY A 536 24.41 3.69 -13.04
N GLU A 537 23.84 4.81 -12.58
CA GLU A 537 24.56 5.91 -11.95
C GLU A 537 24.35 5.95 -10.43
N GLN A 538 23.43 5.13 -9.90
CA GLN A 538 23.06 5.09 -8.49
C GLN A 538 22.69 6.47 -7.90
N THR A 539 22.00 7.26 -8.68
CA THR A 539 21.54 8.61 -8.34
C THR A 539 20.12 8.86 -8.78
N PHE A 540 19.49 9.86 -8.16
CA PHE A 540 18.23 10.40 -8.68
C PHE A 540 18.55 11.56 -9.63
N GLU A 541 18.03 11.46 -10.84
CA GLU A 541 18.04 12.54 -11.81
C GLU A 541 16.67 13.13 -12.02
N ASN A 542 16.62 14.41 -12.37
CA ASN A 542 15.39 15.05 -12.75
C ASN A 542 15.03 14.64 -14.18
N ALA A 543 13.97 13.85 -14.34
CA ALA A 543 13.43 13.45 -15.63
C ALA A 543 12.76 14.62 -16.39
N GLY A 544 12.67 15.79 -15.77
CA GLY A 544 11.98 16.95 -16.32
C GLY A 544 10.47 16.81 -16.20
N LYS A 545 9.76 17.09 -17.31
CA LYS A 545 8.31 16.90 -17.37
C LYS A 545 7.97 15.54 -17.96
N THR A 546 6.96 14.91 -17.34
CA THR A 546 6.34 13.72 -17.86
C THR A 546 4.84 13.91 -17.98
N LEU A 547 4.24 13.18 -18.91
CA LEU A 547 2.81 13.17 -19.15
C LEU A 547 2.29 11.76 -18.98
N HIS A 548 1.25 11.59 -18.16
CA HIS A 548 0.53 10.33 -18.02
C HIS A 548 -0.93 10.58 -18.36
N GLN A 549 -1.45 9.89 -19.37
CA GLN A 549 -2.84 10.03 -19.78
C GLN A 549 -3.41 8.69 -20.20
N GLY A 550 -4.72 8.57 -20.13
CA GLY A 550 -5.31 7.30 -20.50
C GLY A 550 -6.80 7.18 -20.25
N VAL A 551 -7.27 5.95 -20.43
CA VAL A 551 -8.65 5.54 -20.22
C VAL A 551 -8.68 4.38 -19.25
N GLU A 552 -9.52 4.47 -18.24
CA GLU A 552 -9.80 3.39 -17.29
C GLU A 552 -11.26 2.97 -17.42
N LEU A 553 -11.47 1.67 -17.53
CA LEU A 553 -12.80 1.04 -17.50
C LEU A 553 -12.81 0.03 -16.38
N SER A 554 -13.84 0.01 -15.58
CA SER A 554 -14.07 -1.06 -14.61
C SER A 554 -15.54 -1.39 -14.51
N GLY A 555 -15.85 -2.63 -14.18
CA GLY A 555 -17.22 -3.03 -14.01
C GLY A 555 -17.36 -4.36 -13.30
N ARG A 556 -18.50 -4.49 -12.64
CA ARG A 556 -19.01 -5.72 -12.08
C ARG A 556 -20.43 -5.96 -12.62
N TYR A 557 -20.66 -7.15 -13.09
CA TYR A 557 -21.94 -7.55 -13.66
C TYR A 557 -22.46 -8.82 -12.98
N GLY A 558 -23.64 -8.73 -12.39
CA GLY A 558 -24.35 -9.87 -11.80
C GLY A 558 -25.72 -10.04 -12.50
N PRO A 559 -25.83 -10.92 -13.53
CA PRO A 559 -27.06 -11.08 -14.28
C PRO A 559 -28.20 -11.59 -13.39
N GLU A 560 -29.37 -10.95 -13.47
CA GLU A 560 -30.55 -11.36 -12.68
C GLU A 560 -31.01 -12.81 -13.01
N SER A 561 -30.85 -13.21 -14.29
CA SER A 561 -31.17 -14.58 -14.73
C SER A 561 -30.26 -15.67 -14.20
N LEU A 562 -29.06 -15.29 -13.66
CA LEU A 562 -28.06 -16.17 -13.07
C LEU A 562 -27.56 -15.54 -11.77
N PRO A 563 -28.34 -15.56 -10.70
CA PRO A 563 -28.02 -14.84 -9.45
C PRO A 563 -26.73 -15.30 -8.77
N ASP A 564 -26.30 -16.52 -9.07
CA ASP A 564 -25.06 -17.10 -8.55
C ASP A 564 -23.80 -16.69 -9.34
N LEU A 565 -23.95 -16.02 -10.50
CA LEU A 565 -22.85 -15.54 -11.33
C LEU A 565 -22.49 -14.09 -11.01
N SER A 566 -21.20 -13.81 -10.90
CA SER A 566 -20.63 -12.46 -10.83
C SER A 566 -19.42 -12.40 -11.75
N LEU A 567 -19.38 -11.36 -12.59
CA LEU A 567 -18.28 -11.09 -13.51
C LEU A 567 -17.67 -9.74 -13.18
N GLY A 568 -16.35 -9.69 -13.08
CA GLY A 568 -15.57 -8.48 -12.87
C GLY A 568 -14.61 -8.23 -14.03
N LEU A 569 -14.41 -6.97 -14.40
CA LEU A 569 -13.46 -6.53 -15.43
C LEU A 569 -12.87 -5.18 -15.05
N ALA A 570 -11.56 -5.04 -15.22
CA ALA A 570 -10.88 -3.76 -15.18
C ALA A 570 -9.88 -3.67 -16.34
N TYR A 571 -9.93 -2.55 -17.08
CA TYR A 571 -9.04 -2.30 -18.21
C TYR A 571 -8.48 -0.89 -18.14
N THR A 572 -7.21 -0.76 -18.48
CA THR A 572 -6.53 0.53 -18.61
C THR A 572 -5.76 0.60 -19.92
N TYR A 573 -5.99 1.67 -20.65
CA TYR A 573 -5.07 2.17 -21.66
C TYR A 573 -4.26 3.30 -21.04
N LEU A 574 -2.93 3.18 -21.08
CA LEU A 574 -1.99 4.14 -20.51
C LEU A 574 -1.05 4.63 -21.63
N ASP A 575 -0.94 5.94 -21.76
CA ASP A 575 0.09 6.62 -22.53
C ASP A 575 0.90 7.51 -21.57
N ALA A 576 2.13 7.06 -21.24
CA ALA A 576 3.02 7.72 -20.29
C ALA A 576 4.37 8.00 -20.96
N THR A 577 4.73 9.28 -21.11
CA THR A 577 5.85 9.74 -21.93
C THR A 577 6.68 10.83 -21.26
N TYR A 578 7.96 10.87 -21.63
CA TYR A 578 8.85 11.99 -21.33
C TYR A 578 8.49 13.18 -22.25
N GLU A 579 8.29 14.36 -21.66
CA GLU A 579 7.95 15.58 -22.40
C GLU A 579 9.15 16.51 -22.60
N GLU A 580 10.25 16.30 -21.89
CA GLU A 580 11.47 17.08 -21.94
C GLU A 580 12.72 16.20 -21.93
N GLY A 581 13.89 16.80 -22.17
CA GLY A 581 15.20 16.14 -22.09
C GLY A 581 15.54 15.25 -23.31
N ALA A 582 16.56 14.44 -23.16
CA ALA A 582 17.10 13.56 -24.22
C ALA A 582 16.10 12.47 -24.64
N ASN A 583 15.23 12.06 -23.74
CA ASN A 583 14.26 10.97 -23.94
C ASN A 583 12.87 11.47 -24.36
N LYS A 584 12.73 12.74 -24.75
CA LYS A 584 11.44 13.32 -25.14
C LYS A 584 10.69 12.48 -26.18
N GLY A 585 9.44 12.16 -25.89
CA GLY A 585 8.58 11.32 -26.72
C GLY A 585 8.73 9.83 -26.50
N ASN A 586 9.72 9.39 -25.74
CA ASN A 586 9.87 8.00 -25.33
C ASN A 586 8.82 7.66 -24.24
N GLN A 587 8.44 6.39 -24.19
CA GLN A 587 7.58 5.83 -23.15
C GLN A 587 8.36 5.76 -21.83
N LEU A 588 7.68 6.03 -20.73
CA LEU A 588 8.26 5.89 -19.40
C LEU A 588 8.61 4.43 -19.09
N ILE A 589 9.61 4.27 -18.21
CA ILE A 589 10.07 2.95 -17.76
C ILE A 589 8.92 2.19 -17.10
N ASP A 590 8.81 0.91 -17.44
CA ASP A 590 7.84 -0.05 -16.88
C ASP A 590 6.36 0.30 -17.09
N ALA A 591 6.04 1.28 -17.92
CA ALA A 591 4.68 1.73 -18.22
C ALA A 591 4.02 0.87 -19.31
N SER A 592 3.39 -0.25 -18.94
CA SER A 592 2.63 -1.09 -19.89
C SER A 592 1.43 -0.35 -20.43
N LYS A 593 1.28 -0.24 -21.78
CA LYS A 593 0.20 0.51 -22.43
C LYS A 593 -1.18 -0.08 -22.19
N HIS A 594 -1.28 -1.40 -22.13
CA HIS A 594 -2.54 -2.11 -21.91
C HIS A 594 -2.42 -2.99 -20.67
N GLN A 595 -3.37 -2.79 -19.77
CA GLN A 595 -3.52 -3.56 -18.55
C GLN A 595 -4.95 -4.05 -18.46
N LEU A 596 -5.17 -5.33 -18.14
CA LEU A 596 -6.47 -5.95 -18.02
C LEU A 596 -6.49 -6.89 -16.84
N SER A 597 -7.51 -6.83 -16.02
CA SER A 597 -7.81 -7.85 -15.01
C SER A 597 -9.27 -8.27 -15.11
N TRP A 598 -9.55 -9.52 -14.75
CA TRP A 598 -10.91 -10.07 -14.81
C TRP A 598 -11.11 -11.11 -13.71
N ASP A 599 -12.36 -11.29 -13.33
CA ASP A 599 -12.81 -12.41 -12.51
C ASP A 599 -14.20 -12.88 -12.93
N ALA A 600 -14.44 -14.17 -12.76
CA ALA A 600 -15.73 -14.79 -12.91
C ALA A 600 -15.97 -15.75 -11.73
N SER A 601 -16.95 -15.45 -10.90
CA SER A 601 -17.31 -16.21 -9.72
C SER A 601 -18.68 -16.86 -9.91
N TYR A 602 -18.79 -18.14 -9.56
CA TYR A 602 -20.03 -18.89 -9.63
C TYR A 602 -20.27 -19.72 -8.36
N ASN A 603 -21.46 -19.57 -7.77
CA ASN A 603 -21.88 -20.33 -6.60
C ASN A 603 -22.72 -21.53 -7.05
N PHE A 604 -22.30 -22.73 -6.71
CA PHE A 604 -23.02 -23.96 -7.05
C PHE A 604 -22.88 -25.02 -5.96
N ALA A 605 -23.98 -25.56 -5.50
CA ALA A 605 -24.04 -26.65 -4.51
C ALA A 605 -23.21 -26.39 -3.25
N GLY A 606 -23.15 -25.13 -2.79
CA GLY A 606 -22.37 -24.70 -1.64
C GLY A 606 -20.87 -24.56 -1.90
N TYR A 607 -20.44 -24.67 -3.17
CA TYR A 607 -19.10 -24.29 -3.59
C TYR A 607 -19.15 -22.91 -4.24
N GLN A 608 -18.19 -22.04 -3.89
CA GLN A 608 -17.91 -20.81 -4.60
C GLN A 608 -16.64 -21.03 -5.43
N SER A 609 -16.77 -20.98 -6.75
CA SER A 609 -15.64 -21.15 -7.68
C SER A 609 -15.37 -19.85 -8.40
N THR A 610 -14.11 -19.40 -8.44
CA THR A 610 -13.69 -18.17 -9.12
C THR A 610 -12.52 -18.46 -10.03
N VAL A 611 -12.65 -18.07 -11.29
CA VAL A 611 -11.53 -17.96 -12.23
C VAL A 611 -11.20 -16.47 -12.35
N SER A 612 -9.94 -16.10 -12.15
CA SER A 612 -9.48 -14.73 -12.28
C SER A 612 -8.18 -14.67 -13.05
N GLY A 613 -7.77 -13.48 -13.47
CA GLY A 613 -6.48 -13.29 -14.10
C GLY A 613 -6.19 -11.86 -14.46
N TYR A 614 -5.00 -11.65 -14.99
CA TYR A 614 -4.52 -10.34 -15.42
C TYR A 614 -3.58 -10.44 -16.61
N TYR A 615 -3.54 -9.38 -17.39
CA TYR A 615 -2.68 -9.20 -18.55
C TYR A 615 -2.00 -7.84 -18.49
N TYR A 616 -0.72 -7.81 -18.79
CA TYR A 616 0.05 -6.59 -19.05
C TYR A 616 0.73 -6.68 -20.42
N SER A 617 0.63 -5.61 -21.22
CA SER A 617 1.41 -5.50 -22.46
C SER A 617 2.90 -5.35 -22.14
N ASP A 618 3.73 -5.46 -23.17
CA ASP A 618 5.16 -5.17 -23.08
C ASP A 618 5.43 -3.76 -22.55
N ALA A 619 6.61 -3.58 -21.95
CA ALA A 619 7.09 -2.31 -21.44
C ALA A 619 8.60 -2.18 -21.68
N PHE A 620 9.12 -0.95 -21.62
CA PHE A 620 10.56 -0.70 -21.67
C PHE A 620 11.17 -0.67 -20.26
N SER A 621 12.39 -1.19 -20.13
CA SER A 621 13.11 -1.17 -18.85
C SER A 621 14.08 0.01 -18.71
N ASP A 622 14.23 0.82 -19.76
CA ASP A 622 15.10 1.99 -19.81
C ASP A 622 14.45 3.18 -20.55
N ALA A 623 14.86 4.38 -20.19
CA ALA A 623 14.29 5.63 -20.73
C ALA A 623 14.60 5.85 -22.23
N SER A 624 15.62 5.19 -22.78
CA SER A 624 15.95 5.24 -24.21
C SER A 624 15.04 4.36 -25.06
N ASN A 625 14.17 3.59 -24.43
CA ASN A 625 13.27 2.62 -25.07
C ASN A 625 14.03 1.59 -25.92
N THR A 626 15.11 1.06 -25.39
CA THR A 626 15.89 0.00 -26.02
C THR A 626 15.03 -1.25 -26.22
N THR A 627 15.07 -1.85 -27.40
CA THR A 627 14.27 -3.04 -27.71
C THR A 627 14.98 -4.33 -27.38
N GLU A 628 16.30 -4.38 -27.65
CA GLU A 628 17.12 -5.56 -27.41
C GLU A 628 17.63 -5.60 -25.98
N GLU A 629 17.58 -6.79 -25.39
CA GLU A 629 18.10 -7.00 -24.05
C GLU A 629 19.63 -7.05 -24.07
N ASP A 630 20.26 -6.30 -23.18
CA ASP A 630 21.70 -6.40 -22.96
C ASP A 630 22.10 -7.66 -22.18
N ALA A 631 23.38 -8.00 -22.17
CA ALA A 631 23.88 -9.21 -21.50
C ALA A 631 23.64 -9.23 -19.98
N ASN A 632 23.40 -8.08 -19.42
CA ASN A 632 23.17 -7.89 -17.97
C ASN A 632 21.71 -7.91 -17.58
N GLY A 633 20.79 -7.77 -18.55
CA GLY A 633 19.37 -7.58 -18.29
C GLY A 633 19.05 -6.19 -17.72
N SER A 634 19.88 -5.17 -18.01
CA SER A 634 19.65 -3.78 -17.56
C SER A 634 18.71 -3.03 -18.49
N THR A 635 18.79 -3.32 -19.78
CA THR A 635 17.99 -2.63 -20.83
C THR A 635 17.17 -3.63 -21.63
N GLY A 636 16.29 -3.14 -22.46
CA GLY A 636 15.47 -3.93 -23.37
C GLY A 636 14.01 -4.04 -22.94
N LYS A 637 13.18 -4.59 -23.82
CA LYS A 637 11.77 -4.79 -23.56
C LYS A 637 11.50 -5.91 -22.53
N ILE A 638 10.57 -5.64 -21.63
CA ILE A 638 9.93 -6.64 -20.78
C ILE A 638 8.76 -7.22 -21.57
N PRO A 639 8.69 -8.52 -21.85
CA PRO A 639 7.62 -9.11 -22.65
C PRO A 639 6.25 -9.02 -21.97
N SER A 640 5.19 -9.00 -22.78
CA SER A 640 3.81 -9.12 -22.30
C SER A 640 3.54 -10.47 -21.64
N TYR A 641 2.64 -10.50 -20.68
CA TYR A 641 2.26 -11.74 -20.01
C TYR A 641 0.79 -11.74 -19.59
N THR A 642 0.25 -12.95 -19.46
CA THR A 642 -1.10 -13.21 -18.95
C THR A 642 -1.02 -14.30 -17.89
N VAL A 643 -1.64 -14.05 -16.75
CA VAL A 643 -1.71 -14.99 -15.62
C VAL A 643 -3.17 -15.35 -15.34
N TRP A 644 -3.43 -16.62 -15.05
CA TRP A 644 -4.73 -17.13 -14.68
C TRP A 644 -4.68 -17.78 -13.32
N ASN A 645 -5.71 -17.53 -12.51
CA ASN A 645 -5.85 -18.10 -11.17
C ASN A 645 -7.20 -18.81 -11.03
N LEU A 646 -7.24 -19.82 -10.18
CA LEU A 646 -8.45 -20.56 -9.82
C LEU A 646 -8.56 -20.62 -8.30
N ASN A 647 -9.72 -20.29 -7.76
CA ASN A 647 -10.05 -20.49 -6.35
C ASN A 647 -11.36 -21.26 -6.20
N VAL A 648 -11.43 -22.16 -5.24
CA VAL A 648 -12.64 -22.87 -4.85
C VAL A 648 -12.77 -22.82 -3.34
N SER A 649 -13.85 -22.25 -2.85
CA SER A 649 -14.17 -22.13 -1.42
C SER A 649 -15.40 -22.97 -1.08
N LYS A 650 -15.43 -23.51 0.12
CA LYS A 650 -16.57 -24.26 0.66
C LYS A 650 -16.73 -24.08 2.15
N ASP A 651 -17.95 -23.84 2.59
CA ASP A 651 -18.33 -23.99 3.98
C ASP A 651 -18.52 -25.46 4.32
N LEU A 652 -17.72 -25.96 5.24
CA LEU A 652 -17.72 -27.37 5.67
C LEU A 652 -18.68 -27.62 6.83
N TYR A 653 -18.84 -26.61 7.70
CA TYR A 653 -19.68 -26.69 8.88
C TYR A 653 -20.16 -25.29 9.28
N GLU A 654 -21.43 -25.18 9.66
CA GLU A 654 -22.01 -23.96 10.21
C GLU A 654 -23.07 -24.34 11.25
N ALA A 655 -22.88 -23.90 12.50
CA ALA A 655 -23.83 -24.07 13.60
C ALA A 655 -23.68 -22.96 14.62
N GLY A 656 -24.72 -22.15 14.80
CA GLY A 656 -24.69 -20.98 15.65
C GLY A 656 -23.64 -19.96 15.16
N LYS A 657 -22.71 -19.61 16.03
CA LYS A 657 -21.57 -18.71 15.67
C LYS A 657 -20.39 -19.46 15.07
N THR A 658 -20.36 -20.80 15.15
CA THR A 658 -19.24 -21.59 14.67
C THR A 658 -19.37 -21.85 13.18
N LYS A 659 -18.38 -21.39 12.41
CA LYS A 659 -18.25 -21.61 10.98
C LYS A 659 -16.87 -22.14 10.65
N LEU A 660 -16.80 -23.25 9.91
CA LEU A 660 -15.57 -23.82 9.35
C LEU A 660 -15.66 -23.77 7.83
N SER A 661 -14.70 -23.13 7.18
CA SER A 661 -14.57 -23.13 5.73
C SER A 661 -13.17 -23.51 5.26
N ILE A 662 -13.08 -23.93 4.02
CA ILE A 662 -11.83 -24.24 3.34
C ILE A 662 -11.79 -23.53 1.98
N ASP A 663 -10.63 -22.98 1.66
CA ASP A 663 -10.31 -22.39 0.34
C ASP A 663 -9.14 -23.16 -0.26
N VAL A 664 -9.28 -23.55 -1.52
CA VAL A 664 -8.21 -24.19 -2.30
C VAL A 664 -7.96 -23.34 -3.54
N ALA A 665 -6.72 -22.91 -3.72
CA ALA A 665 -6.37 -22.04 -4.84
C ALA A 665 -5.15 -22.54 -5.63
N VAL A 666 -5.17 -22.26 -6.93
CA VAL A 666 -4.03 -22.39 -7.83
C VAL A 666 -3.81 -21.07 -8.50
N ASN A 667 -2.70 -20.39 -8.17
CA ASN A 667 -2.31 -19.18 -8.87
C ASN A 667 -1.34 -19.54 -10.00
N ASN A 668 -1.39 -18.72 -11.08
CA ASN A 668 -0.64 -18.99 -12.30
C ASN A 668 -0.88 -20.40 -12.85
N VAL A 669 -2.15 -20.75 -13.08
CA VAL A 669 -2.60 -22.11 -13.48
C VAL A 669 -1.82 -22.68 -14.66
N PHE A 670 -1.40 -21.85 -15.62
CA PHE A 670 -0.67 -22.27 -16.81
C PHE A 670 0.86 -22.20 -16.66
N ASP A 671 1.36 -21.93 -15.43
CA ASP A 671 2.78 -21.76 -15.12
C ASP A 671 3.50 -20.79 -16.07
N LYS A 672 2.86 -19.65 -16.35
CA LYS A 672 3.42 -18.62 -17.22
C LYS A 672 4.71 -18.08 -16.62
N GLU A 673 5.79 -18.17 -17.36
CA GLU A 673 7.06 -17.53 -17.00
C GLU A 673 7.04 -16.06 -17.40
N TYR A 674 7.36 -15.19 -16.45
CA TYR A 674 7.54 -13.75 -16.65
C TYR A 674 8.48 -13.19 -15.58
N TYR A 675 8.92 -11.95 -15.76
CA TYR A 675 9.87 -11.31 -14.87
C TYR A 675 9.66 -9.79 -14.86
N PHE A 676 10.20 -9.16 -13.82
CA PHE A 676 10.30 -7.72 -13.68
C PHE A 676 11.74 -7.25 -13.89
N ARG A 677 11.95 -5.93 -14.04
CA ARG A 677 13.25 -5.27 -14.05
C ARG A 677 13.17 -3.94 -13.32
N GLY A 678 14.34 -3.42 -12.93
CA GLY A 678 14.42 -2.11 -12.29
C GLY A 678 13.82 -2.08 -10.88
N VAL A 679 13.73 -3.23 -10.23
CA VAL A 679 13.31 -3.29 -8.83
C VAL A 679 14.42 -2.73 -7.95
N ASP A 680 14.07 -1.97 -6.91
CA ASP A 680 14.97 -1.14 -6.10
C ASP A 680 16.21 -1.87 -5.57
N THR A 681 16.04 -3.09 -5.06
CA THR A 681 17.15 -3.89 -4.51
C THR A 681 18.06 -4.54 -5.55
N SER A 682 17.59 -4.69 -6.78
CA SER A 682 18.37 -5.23 -7.91
C SER A 682 17.96 -4.55 -9.21
N PRO A 683 18.46 -3.35 -9.48
CA PRO A 683 18.10 -2.60 -10.68
C PRO A 683 18.58 -3.23 -11.99
N VAL A 684 19.46 -4.23 -11.92
CA VAL A 684 20.04 -4.95 -13.06
C VAL A 684 19.60 -6.39 -13.02
N GLY A 685 19.27 -6.96 -14.17
CA GLY A 685 18.87 -8.35 -14.32
C GLY A 685 17.35 -8.56 -14.40
N ARG A 686 16.98 -9.84 -14.47
CA ARG A 686 15.59 -10.29 -14.48
C ARG A 686 15.17 -10.71 -13.06
N TYR A 687 14.14 -10.11 -12.53
CA TYR A 687 13.49 -10.55 -11.31
C TYR A 687 12.44 -11.61 -11.66
N PRO A 688 12.66 -12.90 -11.38
CA PRO A 688 11.68 -13.94 -11.70
C PRO A 688 10.41 -13.73 -10.91
N ALA A 689 9.26 -13.69 -11.59
CA ALA A 689 7.98 -13.80 -10.93
C ALA A 689 7.74 -15.25 -10.47
N LEU A 690 6.85 -15.42 -9.46
CA LEU A 690 6.46 -16.75 -9.01
C LEU A 690 5.83 -17.55 -10.16
N GLY A 691 6.23 -18.80 -10.31
CA GLY A 691 5.55 -19.78 -11.12
C GLY A 691 4.20 -20.20 -10.54
N ARG A 692 3.69 -21.37 -10.91
CA ARG A 692 2.47 -21.91 -10.35
C ARG A 692 2.61 -22.16 -8.86
N THR A 693 1.58 -21.71 -8.10
CA THR A 693 1.50 -21.96 -6.65
C THR A 693 0.18 -22.63 -6.29
N TYR A 694 0.22 -23.45 -5.26
CA TYR A 694 -0.94 -24.15 -4.72
C TYR A 694 -1.14 -23.71 -3.27
N SER A 695 -2.33 -23.30 -2.90
CA SER A 695 -2.60 -22.95 -1.51
C SER A 695 -3.88 -23.61 -0.97
N VAL A 696 -3.84 -23.92 0.30
CA VAL A 696 -4.99 -24.39 1.07
C VAL A 696 -5.12 -23.50 2.29
N THR A 697 -6.31 -22.94 2.49
CA THR A 697 -6.62 -22.11 3.66
C THR A 697 -7.77 -22.73 4.43
N GLY A 698 -7.56 -23.00 5.71
CA GLY A 698 -8.63 -23.37 6.64
C GLY A 698 -9.03 -22.15 7.48
N ASN A 699 -10.34 -21.88 7.59
CA ASN A 699 -10.87 -20.78 8.41
C ASN A 699 -11.86 -21.35 9.42
N LEU A 700 -11.67 -21.00 10.69
CA LEU A 700 -12.58 -21.32 11.79
C LEU A 700 -12.97 -20.00 12.48
N THR A 701 -14.27 -19.73 12.54
CA THR A 701 -14.86 -18.62 13.29
C THR A 701 -15.78 -19.20 14.37
N PHE A 702 -15.75 -18.64 15.60
CA PHE A 702 -16.56 -19.11 16.72
C PHE A 702 -16.78 -18.03 17.77
#